data_40eb9d8276ab54ecd2a401664df1879e
#
_entry.id   40eb9d8276ab54ecd2a401664df1879e
#
_cell.length_a   1.000
_cell.length_b   1.000
_cell.length_c   1.000
_cell.angle_alpha   90.00
_cell.angle_beta   90.00
_cell.angle_gamma   90.00
#
_symmetry.space_group_name_H-M   'P 1'
#
loop_
_entity.id
_entity.type
_entity.pdbx_description
1 polymer ?
#
loop_
_entity_poly.entity_id
_entity_poly.type
_entity_poly.pdbx_seq_one_letter_code
_entity_poly.pdbx_strand_id
1 'polypeptide(L)'
;MSHRMSGVRIVPAGDSLSTAQVSTGFLRNYALKRLGVLLPIFSVVLGLGLLVFDPLPMQTLRNNVFDQYQRWYPRPYVDVPVRIVDIDEETLARLGQWPWPRTRLAELVDRLSQAGVAAVGFDVLLAEADRTSPRAMAKLWQLSGAALKSLNSLPDHDQVLAKSIKRADVILGFVLQRGLPGDRTDSGIVSVDASVLAHSPFRYISAGEDPTGQLHAFNSVIPARPELEAEARGNGALNFLADRDGIVRRVPLVLSLSKQPVPSIAAEALRVAQGEQNYFLKAAQYGHGMSEIRIGSFRIPTTAQGEVWVHYSQPAANRYLPAWKLLAGEVPDSLLAGSIVFVGSSAQGLMDLRFSPLGGAMPGVEAHAQAVEQILSGQTLARPDWAKGAEVVAIIFGGVAISFLAIRARAMAAAIATIAFLSMALAGGWYAFREHALLINTVTPSLIFALAFVLGSLIHHFISEREQRWIKAVFSRYVSPNRVEYLVQHPEALGLGGKRQECSFVFTDLANFTRLMESIDPADAVSLLNTYLDEMVAIAFHYEGTLDRIVGDAVVIMFSAPVEQPDHRSRALACALAMDEFATGYAGKLNAEGVDFGITRIGIHSGQVIVGNFGGSSMFDYRALGDPVNTASRLESANKQIGTNICISAATLSGCPDALVRPIGHLMLKGKTEAIEVFEPLVAEREKRYASRTEYLMAYDQLSVPGEGDLARALFSVLASRYPLDPLVNLYHRRLERGEYGNLILMAEK
;
A
#
# COMPACT_ATOMS: atom_id res chain seq x y z
N MET A 1 -38.26 11.81 -47.04
CA MET A 1 -37.80 11.24 -45.73
C MET A 1 -36.50 11.88 -45.37
N SER A 2 -36.53 12.73 -44.33
CA SER A 2 -35.45 13.57 -43.89
C SER A 2 -34.43 12.80 -43.09
N HIS A 3 -33.16 12.78 -43.51
CA HIS A 3 -32.07 12.41 -42.64
C HIS A 3 -31.32 13.69 -42.22
N ARG A 4 -31.40 13.97 -40.94
CA ARG A 4 -30.65 15.04 -40.25
C ARG A 4 -29.15 14.71 -40.34
N MET A 5 -28.38 15.56 -40.96
CA MET A 5 -26.93 15.65 -40.77
C MET A 5 -26.69 16.22 -39.37
N SER A 6 -26.16 15.38 -38.49
CA SER A 6 -25.65 15.79 -37.18
C SER A 6 -24.39 16.62 -37.38
N GLY A 7 -24.43 17.87 -36.93
CA GLY A 7 -23.29 18.74 -36.97
C GLY A 7 -22.10 18.19 -36.20
N VAL A 8 -21.02 18.01 -36.90
CA VAL A 8 -19.70 17.74 -36.31
C VAL A 8 -19.27 19.03 -35.60
N ARG A 9 -19.29 19.04 -34.28
CA ARG A 9 -18.61 20.06 -33.47
C ARG A 9 -17.11 19.94 -33.71
N ILE A 10 -16.54 20.88 -34.41
CA ILE A 10 -15.09 21.09 -34.43
C ILE A 10 -14.71 21.45 -33.00
N VAL A 11 -14.04 20.55 -32.31
CA VAL A 11 -13.38 20.83 -31.04
C VAL A 11 -12.20 21.75 -31.37
N PRO A 12 -12.10 22.95 -30.80
CA PRO A 12 -10.97 23.84 -31.08
C PRO A 12 -9.67 23.08 -30.69
N ALA A 13 -8.70 23.08 -31.59
CA ALA A 13 -7.38 22.56 -31.41
C ALA A 13 -6.75 23.11 -30.13
N GLY A 14 -6.15 22.20 -29.40
CA GLY A 14 -5.75 22.32 -28.02
C GLY A 14 -5.03 23.61 -27.66
N ASP A 15 -5.36 24.05 -26.45
CA ASP A 15 -4.57 24.99 -25.68
C ASP A 15 -3.08 24.77 -25.90
N SER A 16 -2.44 25.74 -26.51
CA SER A 16 -0.98 25.87 -26.47
C SER A 16 -0.60 25.76 -25.00
N LEU A 17 0.09 24.69 -24.62
CA LEU A 17 0.60 24.51 -23.25
C LEU A 17 1.41 25.75 -22.92
N SER A 18 0.78 26.70 -22.24
CA SER A 18 1.38 27.94 -21.84
C SER A 18 2.65 27.64 -21.05
N THR A 19 3.61 28.55 -21.06
CA THR A 19 4.81 28.50 -20.21
C THR A 19 4.46 28.19 -18.74
N ALA A 20 3.24 28.50 -18.31
CA ALA A 20 2.65 28.09 -17.03
C ALA A 20 2.46 26.58 -16.88
N GLN A 21 2.11 25.82 -17.93
CA GLN A 21 1.95 24.38 -17.83
C GLN A 21 3.30 23.64 -17.82
N VAL A 22 4.33 24.18 -18.45
CA VAL A 22 5.70 23.64 -18.38
C VAL A 22 6.29 23.94 -17.00
N SER A 23 6.06 25.12 -16.44
CA SER A 23 6.53 25.49 -15.09
C SER A 23 5.79 24.72 -13.99
N THR A 24 4.49 24.48 -14.12
CA THR A 24 3.71 23.65 -13.19
C THR A 24 4.13 22.18 -13.27
N GLY A 25 4.53 21.69 -14.44
CA GLY A 25 5.09 20.36 -14.64
C GLY A 25 6.43 20.16 -13.90
N PHE A 26 7.29 21.17 -13.95
CA PHE A 26 8.60 21.17 -13.29
C PHE A 26 8.47 21.26 -11.76
N LEU A 27 7.64 22.16 -11.24
CA LEU A 27 7.34 22.29 -9.81
C LEU A 27 6.72 21.02 -9.23
N ARG A 28 5.88 20.36 -9.98
CA ARG A 28 5.21 19.12 -9.58
C ARG A 28 6.13 17.90 -9.64
N ASN A 29 7.13 17.87 -10.54
CA ASN A 29 8.19 16.86 -10.53
C ASN A 29 9.15 17.03 -9.34
N TYR A 30 9.42 18.27 -8.97
CA TYR A 30 10.20 18.59 -7.78
C TYR A 30 9.48 18.17 -6.50
N ALA A 31 8.14 18.33 -6.44
CA ALA A 31 7.30 17.86 -5.34
C ALA A 31 7.31 16.33 -5.21
N LEU A 32 7.21 15.57 -6.30
CA LEU A 32 7.25 14.10 -6.29
C LEU A 32 8.62 13.55 -5.88
N LYS A 33 9.72 14.18 -6.31
CA LYS A 33 11.06 13.83 -5.83
C LYS A 33 11.25 14.11 -4.35
N ARG A 34 10.64 15.19 -3.82
CA ARG A 34 10.58 15.45 -2.38
C ARG A 34 9.73 14.43 -1.63
N LEU A 35 8.62 13.98 -2.18
CA LEU A 35 7.80 12.91 -1.61
C LEU A 35 8.61 11.62 -1.43
N GLY A 36 9.50 11.29 -2.37
CA GLY A 36 10.42 10.16 -2.25
C GLY A 36 11.37 10.23 -1.07
N VAL A 37 11.70 11.44 -0.58
CA VAL A 37 12.50 11.62 0.64
C VAL A 37 11.64 11.67 1.90
N LEU A 38 10.45 12.28 1.80
CA LEU A 38 9.53 12.43 2.95
C LEU A 38 8.89 11.10 3.37
N LEU A 39 8.70 10.16 2.44
CA LEU A 39 8.05 8.88 2.74
C LEU A 39 8.84 7.98 3.70
N PRO A 40 10.15 7.76 3.54
CA PRO A 40 10.96 7.06 4.54
C PRO A 40 10.84 7.70 5.93
N ILE A 41 10.89 9.03 5.98
CA ILE A 41 10.75 9.78 7.23
C ILE A 41 9.36 9.54 7.84
N PHE A 42 8.31 9.64 7.04
CA PHE A 42 6.93 9.40 7.49
C PHE A 42 6.75 7.98 8.04
N SER A 43 7.22 6.94 7.32
CA SER A 43 7.07 5.55 7.78
C SER A 43 7.81 5.29 9.09
N VAL A 44 9.01 5.86 9.26
CA VAL A 44 9.79 5.76 10.50
C VAL A 44 9.10 6.51 11.64
N VAL A 45 8.67 7.76 11.42
CA VAL A 45 7.96 8.56 12.43
C VAL A 45 6.67 7.89 12.87
N LEU A 46 5.91 7.34 11.91
CA LEU A 46 4.70 6.56 12.21
C LEU A 46 5.05 5.32 13.06
N GLY A 47 6.11 4.59 12.70
CA GLY A 47 6.55 3.41 13.45
C GLY A 47 6.98 3.74 14.87
N LEU A 48 7.73 4.80 15.04
CA LEU A 48 8.13 5.30 16.37
C LEU A 48 6.91 5.76 17.18
N GLY A 49 5.96 6.44 16.55
CA GLY A 49 4.68 6.81 17.16
C GLY A 49 3.90 5.59 17.64
N LEU A 50 3.75 4.56 16.80
CA LEU A 50 3.09 3.31 17.16
C LEU A 50 3.77 2.58 18.31
N LEU A 51 5.12 2.69 18.42
CA LEU A 51 5.90 2.09 19.51
C LEU A 51 5.73 2.86 20.84
N VAL A 52 5.64 4.18 20.77
CA VAL A 52 5.52 5.06 21.97
C VAL A 52 4.09 5.05 22.51
N PHE A 53 3.10 5.24 21.64
CA PHE A 53 1.68 5.30 22.05
C PHE A 53 1.07 3.92 22.30
N ASP A 54 1.69 2.88 21.75
CA ASP A 54 1.27 1.47 21.88
C ASP A 54 -0.26 1.29 21.82
N PRO A 55 -0.92 1.66 20.70
CA PRO A 55 -2.37 1.62 20.62
C PRO A 55 -2.89 0.20 20.69
N LEU A 56 -4.15 0.03 21.18
CA LEU A 56 -4.76 -1.27 21.41
C LEU A 56 -4.62 -2.30 20.29
N PRO A 57 -4.83 -1.96 19.01
CA PRO A 57 -4.64 -2.92 17.94
C PRO A 57 -3.21 -3.49 17.89
N MET A 58 -2.20 -2.66 18.19
CA MET A 58 -0.80 -3.10 18.22
C MET A 58 -0.52 -4.01 19.41
N GLN A 59 -1.08 -3.68 20.57
CA GLN A 59 -0.98 -4.55 21.76
C GLN A 59 -1.62 -5.91 21.48
N THR A 60 -2.83 -5.93 20.90
CA THR A 60 -3.53 -7.18 20.57
C THR A 60 -2.75 -8.02 19.57
N LEU A 61 -2.25 -7.43 18.48
CA LEU A 61 -1.45 -8.15 17.48
C LEU A 61 -0.15 -8.71 18.10
N ARG A 62 0.55 -7.91 18.90
CA ARG A 62 1.77 -8.35 19.60
C ARG A 62 1.46 -9.50 20.57
N ASN A 63 0.41 -9.38 21.36
CA ASN A 63 0.02 -10.40 22.32
C ASN A 63 -0.37 -11.70 21.61
N ASN A 64 -1.10 -11.62 20.49
CA ASN A 64 -1.43 -12.80 19.68
C ASN A 64 -0.16 -13.51 19.14
N VAL A 65 0.87 -12.76 18.74
CA VAL A 65 2.15 -13.36 18.34
C VAL A 65 2.84 -14.04 19.52
N PHE A 66 2.86 -13.41 20.70
CA PHE A 66 3.44 -14.01 21.90
C PHE A 66 2.67 -15.26 22.35
N ASP A 67 1.33 -15.25 22.27
CA ASP A 67 0.50 -16.43 22.54
C ASP A 67 0.82 -17.56 21.55
N GLN A 68 0.97 -17.21 20.26
CA GLN A 68 1.31 -18.20 19.25
C GLN A 68 2.69 -18.82 19.48
N TYR A 69 3.65 -18.03 19.95
CA TYR A 69 4.96 -18.57 20.36
C TYR A 69 4.84 -19.55 21.51
N GLN A 70 4.03 -19.25 22.54
CA GLN A 70 3.79 -20.17 23.64
C GLN A 70 3.04 -21.43 23.20
N ARG A 71 2.09 -21.33 22.26
CA ARG A 71 1.40 -22.51 21.70
C ARG A 71 2.33 -23.42 20.91
N TRP A 72 3.27 -22.86 20.16
CA TRP A 72 4.27 -23.64 19.42
C TRP A 72 5.35 -24.19 20.31
N TYR A 73 5.70 -23.51 21.37
CA TYR A 73 6.75 -23.90 22.30
C TYR A 73 6.35 -23.58 23.74
N PRO A 74 5.40 -24.36 24.32
CA PRO A 74 5.05 -24.21 25.72
C PRO A 74 6.24 -24.59 26.60
N ARG A 75 6.29 -24.05 27.82
CA ARG A 75 7.32 -24.42 28.78
C ARG A 75 7.27 -25.93 29.07
N PRO A 76 8.37 -26.67 28.98
CA PRO A 76 8.39 -28.05 29.40
C PRO A 76 8.08 -28.14 30.91
N TYR A 77 7.19 -29.06 31.29
CA TYR A 77 6.91 -29.30 32.71
C TYR A 77 8.14 -29.89 33.36
N VAL A 78 8.59 -29.26 34.43
CA VAL A 78 9.65 -29.78 35.33
C VAL A 78 9.00 -30.00 36.68
N ASP A 79 9.20 -31.15 37.26
CA ASP A 79 8.64 -31.50 38.57
C ASP A 79 9.43 -30.78 39.69
N VAL A 80 9.11 -29.48 39.84
CA VAL A 80 9.63 -28.65 40.95
C VAL A 80 8.69 -28.77 42.15
N PRO A 81 9.15 -28.41 43.38
CA PRO A 81 8.35 -28.57 44.61
C PRO A 81 7.22 -27.52 44.70
N VAL A 82 6.30 -27.53 43.75
CA VAL A 82 5.04 -26.72 43.76
C VAL A 82 3.87 -27.66 43.55
N ARG A 83 2.87 -27.57 44.42
CA ARG A 83 1.66 -28.40 44.32
C ARG A 83 0.41 -27.57 44.51
N ILE A 84 -0.68 -28.02 43.92
CA ILE A 84 -2.00 -27.44 44.12
C ILE A 84 -2.83 -28.48 44.88
N VAL A 85 -3.28 -28.14 46.07
CA VAL A 85 -4.32 -28.88 46.77
C VAL A 85 -5.66 -28.40 46.22
N ASP A 86 -6.24 -29.29 45.42
CA ASP A 86 -7.39 -28.95 44.55
C ASP A 86 -8.70 -29.32 45.22
N ILE A 87 -9.58 -28.35 45.33
CA ILE A 87 -10.98 -28.54 45.70
C ILE A 87 -11.74 -28.79 44.37
N ASP A 88 -11.61 -30.00 43.86
CA ASP A 88 -12.24 -30.46 42.62
C ASP A 88 -13.69 -30.99 42.87
N GLU A 89 -14.39 -31.37 41.80
CA GLU A 89 -15.76 -31.89 41.88
C GLU A 89 -15.85 -33.15 42.72
N GLU A 90 -14.84 -34.06 42.64
CA GLU A 90 -14.82 -35.27 43.45
C GLU A 90 -14.64 -34.94 44.92
N THR A 91 -13.81 -34.00 45.27
CA THR A 91 -13.62 -33.49 46.61
C THR A 91 -14.92 -32.92 47.17
N LEU A 92 -15.66 -32.11 46.39
CA LEU A 92 -16.96 -31.58 46.82
C LEU A 92 -18.01 -32.69 47.01
N ALA A 93 -18.02 -33.70 46.11
CA ALA A 93 -18.92 -34.82 46.22
C ALA A 93 -18.68 -35.68 47.48
N ARG A 94 -17.42 -35.85 47.89
CA ARG A 94 -17.05 -36.65 49.05
C ARG A 94 -17.10 -35.92 50.37
N LEU A 95 -16.68 -34.64 50.39
CA LEU A 95 -16.49 -33.87 51.60
C LEU A 95 -17.62 -32.86 51.87
N GLY A 96 -18.54 -32.70 50.92
CA GLY A 96 -19.64 -31.78 51.00
C GLY A 96 -19.35 -30.43 50.35
N GLN A 97 -20.44 -29.66 50.28
CA GLN A 97 -20.47 -28.40 49.55
C GLN A 97 -19.56 -27.31 50.16
N TRP A 98 -18.89 -26.55 49.34
CA TRP A 98 -18.13 -25.37 49.74
C TRP A 98 -19.05 -24.18 50.09
N PRO A 99 -18.72 -23.28 51.04
CA PRO A 99 -17.48 -23.27 51.86
C PRO A 99 -17.56 -24.27 53.04
N TRP A 100 -16.43 -24.94 53.23
CA TRP A 100 -16.34 -25.91 54.34
C TRP A 100 -16.22 -25.22 55.71
N PRO A 101 -16.58 -25.95 56.82
CA PRO A 101 -16.26 -25.52 58.16
C PRO A 101 -14.79 -25.22 58.33
N ARG A 102 -14.42 -24.16 59.05
CA ARG A 102 -13.00 -23.79 59.29
C ARG A 102 -12.22 -24.89 59.99
N THR A 103 -12.87 -25.78 60.73
CA THR A 103 -12.25 -26.95 61.33
C THR A 103 -11.68 -27.90 60.28
N ARG A 104 -12.31 -28.03 59.11
CA ARG A 104 -11.79 -28.87 58.02
C ARG A 104 -10.59 -28.23 57.35
N LEU A 105 -10.62 -26.90 57.21
CA LEU A 105 -9.44 -26.18 56.73
C LEU A 105 -8.27 -26.27 57.75
N ALA A 106 -8.59 -26.27 59.04
CA ALA A 106 -7.58 -26.49 60.07
C ALA A 106 -6.93 -27.86 59.98
N GLU A 107 -7.75 -28.93 59.78
CA GLU A 107 -7.24 -30.27 59.51
C GLU A 107 -6.34 -30.34 58.30
N LEU A 108 -6.72 -29.67 57.18
CA LEU A 108 -5.91 -29.56 55.97
C LEU A 108 -4.54 -28.92 56.26
N VAL A 109 -4.57 -27.77 57.00
CA VAL A 109 -3.32 -27.08 57.40
C VAL A 109 -2.47 -27.95 58.29
N ASP A 110 -3.03 -28.65 59.29
CA ASP A 110 -2.29 -29.52 60.19
C ASP A 110 -1.66 -30.72 59.43
N ARG A 111 -2.35 -31.29 58.43
CA ARG A 111 -1.81 -32.35 57.58
C ARG A 111 -0.64 -31.86 56.72
N LEU A 112 -0.77 -30.68 56.07
CA LEU A 112 0.30 -30.09 55.29
C LEU A 112 1.51 -29.74 56.14
N SER A 113 1.28 -29.22 57.35
CA SER A 113 2.37 -28.95 58.31
C SER A 113 3.10 -30.22 58.76
N GLN A 114 2.36 -31.30 59.02
CA GLN A 114 2.95 -32.61 59.38
C GLN A 114 3.77 -33.19 58.26
N ALA A 115 3.35 -33.01 57.00
CA ALA A 115 4.09 -33.42 55.83
C ALA A 115 5.34 -32.57 55.54
N GLY A 116 5.60 -31.49 56.28
CA GLY A 116 6.76 -30.63 56.17
C GLY A 116 6.79 -29.78 54.95
N VAL A 117 5.64 -29.19 54.53
CA VAL A 117 5.58 -28.24 53.44
C VAL A 117 6.33 -26.94 53.78
N ALA A 118 6.98 -26.32 52.80
CA ALA A 118 7.74 -25.10 53.00
C ALA A 118 6.83 -23.85 53.16
N ALA A 119 5.69 -23.84 52.47
CA ALA A 119 4.69 -22.77 52.60
C ALA A 119 3.31 -23.22 52.06
N VAL A 120 2.24 -22.73 52.66
CA VAL A 120 0.86 -22.98 52.25
C VAL A 120 0.19 -21.66 51.88
N GLY A 121 -0.12 -21.44 50.61
CA GLY A 121 -0.85 -20.26 50.12
C GLY A 121 -2.34 -20.57 49.91
N PHE A 122 -3.21 -19.89 50.59
CA PHE A 122 -4.68 -19.99 50.35
C PHE A 122 -5.12 -19.04 49.25
N ASP A 123 -5.38 -19.60 48.05
CA ASP A 123 -6.05 -18.87 46.97
C ASP A 123 -7.58 -18.83 47.19
N VAL A 124 -7.94 -18.48 48.38
CA VAL A 124 -9.32 -18.42 48.89
C VAL A 124 -9.43 -17.24 49.83
N LEU A 125 -10.49 -16.44 49.67
CA LEU A 125 -10.77 -15.33 50.53
C LEU A 125 -11.50 -15.80 51.81
N LEU A 126 -10.93 -15.57 52.97
CA LEU A 126 -11.49 -15.94 54.30
C LEU A 126 -11.95 -14.68 55.05
N ALA A 127 -12.75 -13.81 54.43
CA ALA A 127 -13.18 -12.52 54.99
C ALA A 127 -14.35 -12.64 55.96
N GLU A 128 -15.21 -13.65 55.81
CA GLU A 128 -16.41 -13.82 56.62
C GLU A 128 -16.21 -14.83 57.76
N ALA A 129 -16.97 -14.66 58.84
CA ALA A 129 -16.99 -15.61 59.94
C ALA A 129 -17.54 -16.96 59.49
N ASP A 130 -17.04 -18.04 60.06
CA ASP A 130 -17.56 -19.36 59.76
C ASP A 130 -19.04 -19.49 60.23
N ARG A 131 -19.92 -19.59 59.24
CA ARG A 131 -21.37 -19.76 59.48
C ARG A 131 -21.73 -21.04 60.20
N THR A 132 -20.84 -22.05 60.21
CA THR A 132 -21.02 -23.33 60.87
C THR A 132 -20.46 -23.34 62.30
N SER A 133 -19.81 -22.25 62.73
CA SER A 133 -19.27 -22.12 64.08
C SER A 133 -20.40 -22.23 65.12
N PRO A 134 -20.14 -22.89 66.26
CA PRO A 134 -21.19 -23.12 67.27
C PRO A 134 -21.96 -21.87 67.68
N ARG A 135 -21.29 -20.74 67.82
CA ARG A 135 -21.93 -19.45 68.15
C ARG A 135 -22.79 -18.93 67.01
N ALA A 136 -22.38 -19.09 65.77
CA ALA A 136 -23.16 -18.67 64.60
C ALA A 136 -24.43 -19.54 64.48
N MET A 137 -24.28 -20.85 64.65
CA MET A 137 -25.41 -21.80 64.63
C MET A 137 -26.39 -21.54 65.76
N ALA A 138 -25.89 -21.27 66.97
CA ALA A 138 -26.75 -20.93 68.13
C ALA A 138 -27.62 -19.67 67.84
N LYS A 139 -27.06 -18.67 67.20
CA LYS A 139 -27.76 -17.46 66.75
C LYS A 139 -28.72 -17.76 65.60
N LEU A 140 -28.35 -18.54 64.62
CA LEU A 140 -29.21 -18.92 63.49
C LEU A 140 -30.44 -19.70 63.94
N TRP A 141 -30.25 -20.63 64.85
CA TRP A 141 -31.35 -21.46 65.40
C TRP A 141 -32.07 -20.84 66.58
N GLN A 142 -31.69 -19.60 66.95
CA GLN A 142 -32.30 -18.86 68.06
C GLN A 142 -32.33 -19.68 69.34
N LEU A 143 -31.30 -20.43 69.66
CA LEU A 143 -31.23 -21.30 70.81
C LEU A 143 -31.15 -20.52 72.11
N SER A 144 -31.77 -21.08 73.20
CA SER A 144 -31.78 -20.51 74.53
C SER A 144 -31.52 -21.55 75.59
N GLY A 145 -31.35 -21.12 76.85
CA GLY A 145 -31.20 -22.03 77.97
C GLY A 145 -29.97 -22.91 77.97
N ALA A 146 -30.11 -24.18 78.24
CA ALA A 146 -29.02 -25.17 78.36
C ALA A 146 -28.37 -25.44 77.01
N ALA A 147 -29.12 -25.48 75.89
CA ALA A 147 -28.63 -25.72 74.57
C ALA A 147 -27.66 -24.59 74.12
N LEU A 148 -27.97 -23.36 74.37
CA LEU A 148 -27.11 -22.21 74.10
C LEU A 148 -25.79 -22.27 74.89
N LYS A 149 -25.89 -22.64 76.18
CA LYS A 149 -24.70 -22.82 77.06
C LYS A 149 -23.79 -23.92 76.51
N SER A 150 -24.35 -25.07 76.13
CA SER A 150 -23.56 -26.20 75.56
C SER A 150 -22.89 -25.83 74.28
N LEU A 151 -23.58 -25.18 73.35
CA LEU A 151 -22.93 -24.73 72.04
C LEU A 151 -21.88 -23.65 72.28
N ASN A 152 -22.13 -22.72 73.21
CA ASN A 152 -21.12 -21.66 73.50
C ASN A 152 -19.88 -22.19 74.25
N SER A 153 -19.91 -23.39 74.80
CA SER A 153 -18.74 -24.04 75.40
C SER A 153 -17.81 -24.73 74.35
N LEU A 154 -18.32 -24.92 73.11
CA LEU A 154 -17.50 -25.49 72.02
C LEU A 154 -16.58 -24.39 71.45
N PRO A 155 -15.39 -24.79 70.96
CA PRO A 155 -14.44 -23.86 70.39
C PRO A 155 -15.03 -23.21 69.12
N ASP A 156 -14.77 -21.91 68.95
CA ASP A 156 -15.07 -21.20 67.70
C ASP A 156 -14.22 -21.74 66.56
N HIS A 157 -14.83 -22.00 65.40
CA HIS A 157 -14.15 -22.65 64.27
C HIS A 157 -13.04 -21.75 63.68
N ASP A 158 -13.23 -20.44 63.65
CA ASP A 158 -12.23 -19.50 63.21
C ASP A 158 -11.00 -19.51 64.14
N GLN A 159 -11.24 -19.64 65.47
CA GLN A 159 -10.13 -19.81 66.42
C GLN A 159 -9.42 -21.15 66.30
N VAL A 160 -10.11 -22.24 65.93
CA VAL A 160 -9.50 -23.52 65.66
C VAL A 160 -8.53 -23.41 64.46
N LEU A 161 -8.99 -22.77 63.36
CA LEU A 161 -8.17 -22.54 62.18
C LEU A 161 -6.99 -21.60 62.51
N ALA A 162 -7.19 -20.53 63.26
CA ALA A 162 -6.13 -19.62 63.69
C ALA A 162 -5.00 -20.35 64.44
N LYS A 163 -5.34 -21.29 65.32
CA LYS A 163 -4.35 -22.10 66.03
C LYS A 163 -3.56 -23.04 65.11
N SER A 164 -4.16 -23.60 64.06
CA SER A 164 -3.47 -24.42 63.08
C SER A 164 -2.58 -23.53 62.19
N ILE A 165 -3.05 -22.38 61.78
CA ILE A 165 -2.26 -21.38 61.02
C ILE A 165 -1.01 -20.96 61.77
N LYS A 166 -1.10 -20.70 63.09
CA LYS A 166 0.04 -20.32 63.92
C LYS A 166 1.19 -21.33 63.94
N ARG A 167 0.88 -22.59 63.70
CA ARG A 167 1.86 -23.70 63.77
C ARG A 167 2.47 -24.05 62.40
N ALA A 168 1.97 -23.41 61.35
CA ALA A 168 2.37 -23.69 59.98
C ALA A 168 2.76 -22.40 59.25
N ASP A 169 3.55 -22.53 58.16
CA ASP A 169 3.94 -21.39 57.31
C ASP A 169 2.82 -21.10 56.29
N VAL A 170 1.73 -20.48 56.78
CA VAL A 170 0.53 -20.20 56.03
C VAL A 170 0.50 -18.75 55.55
N ILE A 171 0.12 -18.58 54.32
CA ILE A 171 -0.16 -17.28 53.66
C ILE A 171 -1.62 -17.19 53.35
N LEU A 172 -2.27 -16.12 53.81
CA LEU A 172 -3.69 -15.85 53.55
C LEU A 172 -3.86 -14.90 52.36
N GLY A 173 -4.87 -15.17 51.54
CA GLY A 173 -5.25 -14.33 50.43
C GLY A 173 -6.09 -13.11 50.83
N PHE A 174 -5.79 -11.97 50.18
CA PHE A 174 -6.69 -10.80 50.23
C PHE A 174 -6.96 -10.31 48.80
N VAL A 175 -8.07 -9.54 48.62
CA VAL A 175 -8.46 -9.00 47.34
C VAL A 175 -8.37 -7.47 47.35
N LEU A 176 -7.69 -6.91 46.37
CA LEU A 176 -7.57 -5.45 46.14
C LEU A 176 -8.70 -4.97 45.24
N GLN A 177 -9.27 -3.80 45.55
CA GLN A 177 -10.32 -3.19 44.75
C GLN A 177 -9.98 -1.76 44.36
N ARG A 178 -10.47 -1.36 43.19
CA ARG A 178 -10.45 0.03 42.72
C ARG A 178 -11.83 0.63 43.07
N GLY A 179 -12.00 1.16 44.29
CA GLY A 179 -13.21 1.89 44.66
C GLY A 179 -13.25 3.28 44.04
N LEU A 180 -14.42 3.81 43.73
CA LEU A 180 -14.59 5.22 43.42
C LEU A 180 -14.36 6.05 44.70
N PRO A 181 -13.67 7.23 44.60
CA PRO A 181 -13.56 8.13 45.77
C PRO A 181 -14.99 8.57 46.18
N GLY A 182 -15.46 8.13 47.34
CA GLY A 182 -16.75 8.50 47.87
C GLY A 182 -17.83 7.41 47.90
N ASP A 183 -17.57 6.22 47.39
CA ASP A 183 -18.53 5.10 47.45
C ASP A 183 -18.58 4.54 48.89
N ARG A 184 -19.56 5.01 49.66
CA ARG A 184 -19.99 4.34 50.87
C ARG A 184 -20.87 3.17 50.41
N THR A 185 -20.26 2.01 50.23
CA THR A 185 -21.05 0.82 49.97
C THR A 185 -21.80 0.40 51.22
N ASP A 186 -23.12 0.33 51.14
CA ASP A 186 -24.04 -0.24 52.15
C ASP A 186 -23.78 -1.73 52.46
N SER A 187 -22.79 -2.32 51.84
CA SER A 187 -22.41 -3.74 51.93
C SER A 187 -21.26 -4.03 52.88
N GLY A 188 -20.99 -3.19 53.87
CA GLY A 188 -20.04 -3.53 54.94
C GLY A 188 -18.57 -3.60 54.53
N ILE A 189 -18.24 -3.17 53.32
CA ILE A 189 -16.84 -3.09 52.81
C ILE A 189 -16.24 -1.83 53.45
N VAL A 190 -15.53 -2.03 54.51
CA VAL A 190 -14.77 -0.99 55.21
C VAL A 190 -13.66 -0.55 54.25
N SER A 191 -13.60 0.76 53.93
CA SER A 191 -12.35 1.35 53.45
C SER A 191 -11.34 1.23 54.57
N VAL A 192 -10.60 0.12 54.55
CA VAL A 192 -9.63 -0.17 55.59
C VAL A 192 -8.43 0.70 55.34
N ASP A 193 -8.18 1.56 56.31
CA ASP A 193 -6.92 2.26 56.47
C ASP A 193 -5.76 1.25 56.27
N ALA A 194 -4.67 1.67 55.68
CA ALA A 194 -3.46 0.85 55.48
C ALA A 194 -2.91 0.19 56.79
N SER A 195 -3.52 0.52 57.94
CA SER A 195 -3.31 -0.10 59.23
C SER A 195 -3.55 -1.60 59.28
N VAL A 196 -4.43 -2.16 58.41
CA VAL A 196 -4.70 -3.61 58.36
C VAL A 196 -3.48 -4.39 57.82
N LEU A 197 -2.65 -3.75 56.99
CA LEU A 197 -1.38 -4.34 56.53
C LEU A 197 -0.24 -4.13 57.55
N ALA A 198 -0.46 -3.41 58.63
CA ALA A 198 0.53 -3.16 59.67
C ALA A 198 1.02 -4.44 60.41
N HIS A 199 0.26 -5.54 60.27
CA HIS A 199 0.64 -6.85 60.82
C HIS A 199 1.42 -7.71 59.79
N SER A 200 1.62 -7.22 58.54
CA SER A 200 2.38 -7.97 57.53
C SER A 200 3.88 -7.84 57.73
N PRO A 201 4.61 -8.95 57.86
CA PRO A 201 6.02 -8.96 58.20
C PRO A 201 6.99 -8.58 57.07
N PHE A 202 6.51 -8.16 55.92
CA PHE A 202 7.35 -7.90 54.76
C PHE A 202 7.86 -6.46 54.70
N ARG A 203 9.12 -6.31 54.34
CA ARG A 203 9.80 -5.02 54.13
C ARG A 203 10.30 -4.89 52.71
N TYR A 204 10.07 -3.74 52.10
CA TYR A 204 10.56 -3.43 50.76
C TYR A 204 11.81 -2.57 50.83
N ILE A 205 12.85 -2.96 50.12
CA ILE A 205 14.11 -2.23 49.95
C ILE A 205 14.24 -1.88 48.47
N SER A 206 14.28 -0.58 48.18
CA SER A 206 14.39 -0.10 46.78
C SER A 206 15.88 0.20 46.47
N ALA A 207 16.27 -0.14 45.25
CA ALA A 207 17.56 0.23 44.68
C ALA A 207 17.34 1.10 43.43
N GLY A 208 17.89 2.33 43.46
CA GLY A 208 17.69 3.34 42.40
C GLY A 208 16.58 4.32 42.72
N GLU A 209 15.97 4.93 41.68
CA GLU A 209 14.78 5.76 41.80
C GLU A 209 13.58 4.89 42.29
N ASP A 210 12.52 5.54 42.81
CA ASP A 210 11.38 4.81 43.34
C ASP A 210 10.72 3.96 42.26
N PRO A 211 10.82 2.61 42.32
CA PRO A 211 10.25 1.72 41.30
C PRO A 211 8.75 1.52 41.44
N THR A 212 8.12 2.07 42.49
CA THR A 212 6.73 1.77 42.86
C THR A 212 5.71 2.63 42.12
N GLY A 213 6.14 3.72 41.51
CA GLY A 213 5.26 4.70 40.87
C GLY A 213 4.43 4.17 39.67
N GLN A 214 4.86 3.06 39.07
CA GLN A 214 4.17 2.42 37.92
C GLN A 214 3.37 1.17 38.30
N LEU A 215 3.39 0.76 39.58
CA LEU A 215 2.64 -0.40 40.05
C LEU A 215 1.12 -0.21 39.85
N HIS A 216 0.41 -1.30 39.64
CA HIS A 216 -1.06 -1.27 39.57
C HIS A 216 -1.62 -0.80 40.90
N ALA A 217 -2.25 0.38 40.89
CA ALA A 217 -2.74 1.05 42.08
C ALA A 217 -4.18 0.64 42.42
N PHE A 218 -4.37 0.39 43.70
CA PHE A 218 -5.67 0.10 44.35
C PHE A 218 -5.82 0.99 45.58
N ASN A 219 -7.06 1.22 45.98
CA ASN A 219 -7.38 2.12 47.11
C ASN A 219 -8.22 1.46 48.19
N SER A 220 -8.64 0.21 48.02
CA SER A 220 -9.31 -0.56 49.03
C SER A 220 -8.89 -2.02 49.02
N VAL A 221 -9.10 -2.71 50.15
CA VAL A 221 -8.74 -4.13 50.33
C VAL A 221 -9.88 -4.86 51.07
N ILE A 222 -10.11 -6.12 50.65
CA ILE A 222 -10.91 -7.05 51.42
C ILE A 222 -9.93 -8.07 52.03
N PRO A 223 -9.60 -7.92 53.31
CA PRO A 223 -8.64 -8.81 54.00
C PRO A 223 -9.31 -10.12 54.43
N ALA A 224 -8.51 -11.08 54.87
CA ALA A 224 -9.01 -12.19 55.66
C ALA A 224 -9.49 -11.67 57.03
N ARG A 225 -10.08 -12.55 57.84
CA ARG A 225 -10.46 -12.17 59.19
C ARG A 225 -9.25 -11.79 60.05
N PRO A 226 -9.32 -10.74 60.86
CA PRO A 226 -8.20 -10.26 61.68
C PRO A 226 -7.57 -11.34 62.57
N GLU A 227 -8.41 -12.23 63.11
CA GLU A 227 -7.96 -13.32 63.97
C GLU A 227 -7.09 -14.38 63.21
N LEU A 228 -7.35 -14.53 61.90
CA LEU A 228 -6.58 -15.41 61.05
C LEU A 228 -5.30 -14.73 60.54
N GLU A 229 -5.41 -13.44 60.12
CA GLU A 229 -4.26 -12.65 59.66
C GLU A 229 -3.20 -12.49 60.72
N ALA A 230 -3.56 -12.26 61.96
CA ALA A 230 -2.61 -12.08 63.08
C ALA A 230 -1.73 -13.30 63.32
N GLU A 231 -2.19 -14.49 62.96
CA GLU A 231 -1.45 -15.74 63.16
C GLU A 231 -0.79 -16.26 61.87
N ALA A 232 -1.09 -15.66 60.71
CA ALA A 232 -0.52 -16.03 59.42
C ALA A 232 0.94 -15.56 59.30
N ARG A 233 1.77 -16.35 58.57
CA ARG A 233 3.16 -16.04 58.28
C ARG A 233 3.29 -14.94 57.24
N GLY A 234 2.25 -14.76 56.42
CA GLY A 234 2.19 -13.74 55.41
C GLY A 234 0.79 -13.58 54.83
N ASN A 235 0.60 -12.45 54.12
CA ASN A 235 -0.65 -12.14 53.42
C ASN A 235 -0.32 -11.74 52.00
N GLY A 236 -1.03 -12.23 50.96
CA GLY A 236 -0.77 -11.96 49.58
C GLY A 236 -2.02 -11.66 48.77
N ALA A 237 -1.92 -10.76 47.80
CA ALA A 237 -3.03 -10.42 46.91
C ALA A 237 -3.35 -11.57 45.95
N LEU A 238 -4.64 -11.88 45.82
CA LEU A 238 -5.19 -12.88 44.89
C LEU A 238 -5.47 -12.30 43.50
N ASN A 239 -5.24 -11.01 43.30
CA ASN A 239 -5.63 -10.28 42.08
C ASN A 239 -4.89 -10.74 40.85
N PHE A 240 -5.64 -11.09 39.81
CA PHE A 240 -5.17 -11.19 38.45
C PHE A 240 -5.53 -9.94 37.65
N LEU A 241 -4.62 -9.55 36.79
CA LEU A 241 -4.83 -8.46 35.84
C LEU A 241 -4.81 -9.06 34.44
N ALA A 242 -5.96 -9.65 34.05
CA ALA A 242 -6.12 -10.15 32.70
C ALA A 242 -6.00 -9.00 31.69
N ASP A 243 -5.44 -9.29 30.53
CA ASP A 243 -5.48 -8.38 29.41
C ASP A 243 -6.95 -8.16 28.95
N ARG A 244 -7.20 -7.20 28.08
CA ARG A 244 -8.58 -6.86 27.65
C ARG A 244 -9.34 -7.99 26.97
N ASP A 245 -8.64 -8.98 26.45
CA ASP A 245 -9.19 -10.21 25.86
C ASP A 245 -9.50 -11.30 26.90
N GLY A 246 -9.31 -11.01 28.18
CA GLY A 246 -9.56 -11.94 29.28
C GLY A 246 -8.43 -12.96 29.53
N ILE A 247 -7.34 -12.92 28.75
CA ILE A 247 -6.22 -13.84 28.88
C ILE A 247 -5.24 -13.35 29.96
N VAL A 248 -4.85 -14.25 30.87
CA VAL A 248 -3.84 -14.00 31.90
C VAL A 248 -2.47 -14.34 31.34
N ARG A 249 -1.74 -13.33 30.86
CA ARG A 249 -0.37 -13.50 30.34
C ARG A 249 0.68 -13.17 31.37
N ARG A 250 0.31 -12.39 32.37
CA ARG A 250 1.21 -11.88 33.40
C ARG A 250 0.56 -12.03 34.78
N VAL A 251 1.38 -12.33 35.75
CA VAL A 251 0.98 -12.41 37.16
C VAL A 251 1.72 -11.31 37.91
N PRO A 252 1.01 -10.41 38.64
CA PRO A 252 1.67 -9.41 39.45
C PRO A 252 2.41 -10.08 40.62
N LEU A 253 3.63 -9.65 40.86
CA LEU A 253 4.38 -10.03 42.07
C LEU A 253 4.25 -8.97 43.13
N VAL A 254 4.16 -7.70 42.75
CA VAL A 254 3.95 -6.55 43.64
C VAL A 254 2.86 -5.66 43.06
N LEU A 255 1.98 -5.20 43.93
CA LEU A 255 0.86 -4.29 43.63
C LEU A 255 0.98 -3.09 44.56
N SER A 256 0.20 -2.04 44.33
CA SER A 256 0.19 -0.85 45.18
C SER A 256 -1.19 -0.66 45.84
N LEU A 257 -1.24 -0.66 47.16
CA LEU A 257 -2.40 -0.29 47.93
C LEU A 257 -2.16 1.07 48.61
N SER A 258 -2.91 2.10 48.24
CA SER A 258 -2.74 3.45 48.79
C SER A 258 -1.29 3.95 48.76
N LYS A 259 -0.60 3.70 47.66
CA LYS A 259 0.84 4.00 47.40
C LYS A 259 1.83 3.14 48.20
N GLN A 260 1.38 2.16 48.95
CA GLN A 260 2.29 1.20 49.58
C GLN A 260 2.39 -0.07 48.75
N PRO A 261 3.57 -0.60 48.51
CA PRO A 261 3.74 -1.87 47.81
C PRO A 261 3.23 -3.02 48.67
N VAL A 262 2.50 -3.94 48.03
CA VAL A 262 1.96 -5.16 48.66
C VAL A 262 2.26 -6.36 47.76
N PRO A 263 2.61 -7.55 48.31
CA PRO A 263 2.95 -8.71 47.52
C PRO A 263 1.69 -9.42 46.99
N SER A 264 1.83 -10.14 45.87
CA SER A 264 0.86 -11.19 45.52
C SER A 264 1.10 -12.45 46.33
N ILE A 265 0.11 -13.36 46.32
CA ILE A 265 0.22 -14.66 46.99
C ILE A 265 1.41 -15.47 46.43
N ALA A 266 1.72 -15.38 45.14
CA ALA A 266 2.85 -16.05 44.51
C ALA A 266 4.19 -15.52 45.04
N ALA A 267 4.35 -14.20 45.16
CA ALA A 267 5.57 -13.58 45.70
C ALA A 267 5.73 -13.89 47.20
N GLU A 268 4.63 -13.86 47.95
CA GLU A 268 4.64 -14.12 49.38
C GLU A 268 4.94 -15.59 49.67
N ALA A 269 4.42 -16.54 48.84
CA ALA A 269 4.73 -17.94 48.95
C ALA A 269 6.25 -18.20 48.77
N LEU A 270 6.88 -17.54 47.79
CA LEU A 270 8.34 -17.63 47.60
C LEU A 270 9.13 -17.07 48.78
N ARG A 271 8.67 -15.97 49.38
CA ARG A 271 9.32 -15.33 50.51
C ARG A 271 9.24 -16.23 51.77
N VAL A 272 8.05 -16.67 52.09
CA VAL A 272 7.80 -17.51 53.27
C VAL A 272 8.53 -18.84 53.17
N ALA A 273 8.49 -19.49 52.03
CA ALA A 273 9.18 -20.77 51.79
C ALA A 273 10.69 -20.70 52.01
N GLN A 274 11.30 -19.51 51.85
CA GLN A 274 12.73 -19.29 52.06
C GLN A 274 13.04 -18.73 53.47
N GLY A 275 12.03 -18.46 54.29
CA GLY A 275 12.21 -17.81 55.60
C GLY A 275 12.68 -16.36 55.54
N GLU A 276 12.52 -15.71 54.38
CA GLU A 276 12.99 -14.36 54.14
C GLU A 276 12.04 -13.29 54.71
N GLN A 277 12.58 -12.09 55.01
CA GLN A 277 11.78 -10.99 55.53
C GLN A 277 11.65 -9.82 54.53
N ASN A 278 12.50 -9.74 53.53
CA ASN A 278 12.66 -8.57 52.70
C ASN A 278 12.43 -8.89 51.21
N TYR A 279 11.81 -7.91 50.52
CA TYR A 279 11.79 -7.81 49.09
C TYR A 279 12.73 -6.72 48.61
N PHE A 280 13.57 -6.99 47.61
CA PHE A 280 14.42 -6.00 47.00
C PHE A 280 13.88 -5.63 45.64
N LEU A 281 13.46 -4.37 45.48
CA LEU A 281 12.89 -3.85 44.24
C LEU A 281 13.99 -3.05 43.52
N LYS A 282 14.22 -3.36 42.26
CA LYS A 282 15.19 -2.67 41.42
C LYS A 282 14.46 -1.86 40.36
N ALA A 283 14.77 -0.56 40.29
CA ALA A 283 14.27 0.31 39.25
C ALA A 283 14.87 -0.03 37.88
N ALA A 284 14.12 0.27 36.81
CA ALA A 284 14.66 0.20 35.46
C ALA A 284 15.80 1.21 35.26
N GLN A 285 16.85 0.80 34.58
CA GLN A 285 18.02 1.66 34.33
C GLN A 285 17.72 2.78 33.32
N TYR A 286 16.85 2.44 32.34
CA TYR A 286 16.40 3.36 31.29
C TYR A 286 14.86 3.32 31.24
N GLY A 287 14.21 4.26 31.94
CA GLY A 287 12.75 4.32 32.00
C GLY A 287 12.21 4.48 33.41
N HIS A 288 10.89 4.37 33.56
CA HIS A 288 10.21 4.46 34.87
C HIS A 288 9.65 3.09 35.27
N GLY A 289 9.63 2.78 36.57
CA GLY A 289 9.06 1.57 37.13
C GLY A 289 10.10 0.49 37.44
N MET A 290 9.62 -0.74 37.65
CA MET A 290 10.43 -1.88 38.05
C MET A 290 11.11 -2.56 36.85
N SER A 291 12.28 -3.15 37.07
CA SER A 291 12.96 -4.06 36.14
C SER A 291 13.15 -5.47 36.70
N GLU A 292 13.32 -5.56 38.04
CA GLU A 292 13.61 -6.83 38.72
C GLU A 292 13.09 -6.77 40.15
N ILE A 293 12.61 -7.89 40.65
CA ILE A 293 12.41 -8.13 42.07
C ILE A 293 13.31 -9.28 42.52
N ARG A 294 13.99 -9.11 43.68
CA ARG A 294 14.69 -10.20 44.31
C ARG A 294 13.95 -10.63 45.58
N ILE A 295 13.65 -11.92 45.67
CA ILE A 295 13.01 -12.58 46.80
C ILE A 295 13.93 -13.70 47.26
N GLY A 296 14.66 -13.48 48.36
CA GLY A 296 15.71 -14.39 48.82
C GLY A 296 16.77 -14.62 47.75
N SER A 297 16.96 -15.88 47.36
CA SER A 297 17.92 -16.31 46.33
C SER A 297 17.50 -16.02 44.90
N PHE A 298 16.20 -15.76 44.63
CA PHE A 298 15.63 -15.62 43.29
C PHE A 298 15.68 -14.17 42.81
N ARG A 299 16.24 -13.93 41.61
CA ARG A 299 16.16 -12.68 40.86
C ARG A 299 15.18 -12.86 39.73
N ILE A 300 14.11 -12.10 39.76
CA ILE A 300 12.96 -12.27 38.88
C ILE A 300 12.80 -11.02 38.04
N PRO A 301 12.99 -11.09 36.71
CA PRO A 301 12.72 -9.97 35.82
C PRO A 301 11.23 -9.66 35.81
N THR A 302 10.90 -8.38 35.92
CA THR A 302 9.50 -7.92 35.93
C THR A 302 9.22 -6.89 34.84
N THR A 303 7.94 -6.67 34.55
CA THR A 303 7.50 -5.47 33.82
C THR A 303 7.66 -4.24 34.71
N ALA A 304 7.55 -3.04 34.09
CA ALA A 304 7.54 -1.78 34.84
C ALA A 304 6.44 -1.71 35.91
N GLN A 305 5.36 -2.49 35.74
CA GLN A 305 4.23 -2.59 36.66
C GLN A 305 4.40 -3.67 37.75
N GLY A 306 5.55 -4.32 37.83
CA GLY A 306 5.81 -5.35 38.85
C GLY A 306 5.18 -6.71 38.56
N GLU A 307 4.93 -7.02 37.31
CA GLU A 307 4.36 -8.28 36.85
C GLU A 307 5.45 -9.19 36.23
N VAL A 308 5.28 -10.50 36.34
CA VAL A 308 6.07 -11.50 35.63
C VAL A 308 5.30 -12.05 34.45
N TRP A 309 5.92 -12.16 33.29
CA TRP A 309 5.36 -12.90 32.15
C TRP A 309 5.35 -14.39 32.45
N VAL A 310 4.20 -15.04 32.33
CA VAL A 310 4.07 -16.47 32.58
C VAL A 310 4.36 -17.26 31.31
N HIS A 311 5.37 -18.12 31.37
CA HIS A 311 5.60 -19.14 30.37
C HIS A 311 4.83 -20.39 30.75
N TYR A 312 3.65 -20.54 30.19
CA TYR A 312 2.75 -21.63 30.57
C TYR A 312 3.25 -22.99 30.09
N SER A 313 3.15 -23.99 30.97
CA SER A 313 3.35 -25.40 30.63
C SER A 313 2.01 -26.06 30.26
N GLN A 314 2.09 -27.19 29.55
CA GLN A 314 0.91 -28.04 29.36
C GLN A 314 0.37 -28.54 30.72
N PRO A 315 -0.94 -28.86 30.81
CA PRO A 315 -1.53 -29.43 32.00
C PRO A 315 -0.76 -30.67 32.49
N ALA A 316 -0.42 -30.70 33.77
CA ALA A 316 0.35 -31.77 34.36
C ALA A 316 -0.41 -32.35 35.58
N ALA A 317 -0.75 -33.61 35.53
CA ALA A 317 -1.48 -34.27 36.61
C ALA A 317 -0.75 -34.21 37.95
N ASN A 318 0.59 -34.28 37.94
CA ASN A 318 1.41 -34.25 39.15
C ASN A 318 1.35 -32.90 39.90
N ARG A 319 0.87 -31.85 39.26
CA ARG A 319 0.68 -30.55 39.90
C ARG A 319 -0.49 -30.55 40.88
N TYR A 320 -1.50 -31.38 40.63
CA TYR A 320 -2.76 -31.36 41.35
C TYR A 320 -2.85 -32.52 42.35
N LEU A 321 -3.23 -32.22 43.56
CA LEU A 321 -3.51 -33.17 44.66
C LEU A 321 -4.92 -32.94 45.12
N PRO A 322 -5.90 -33.84 44.86
CA PRO A 322 -7.26 -33.71 45.37
C PRO A 322 -7.28 -33.57 46.88
N ALA A 323 -7.99 -32.54 47.41
CA ALA A 323 -8.00 -32.25 48.84
C ALA A 323 -8.55 -33.42 49.67
N TRP A 324 -9.50 -34.19 49.13
CA TRP A 324 -10.02 -35.37 49.81
C TRP A 324 -8.98 -36.43 50.06
N LYS A 325 -8.05 -36.68 49.11
CA LYS A 325 -6.96 -37.65 49.27
C LYS A 325 -5.97 -37.23 50.34
N LEU A 326 -5.68 -35.94 50.42
CA LEU A 326 -4.80 -35.40 51.44
C LEU A 326 -5.43 -35.57 52.82
N LEU A 327 -6.69 -35.25 52.99
CA LEU A 327 -7.42 -35.43 54.25
C LEU A 327 -7.61 -36.91 54.63
N ALA A 328 -7.76 -37.82 53.67
CA ALA A 328 -7.79 -39.24 53.89
C ALA A 328 -6.43 -39.89 54.25
N GLY A 329 -5.33 -39.09 54.12
CA GLY A 329 -3.96 -39.61 54.35
C GLY A 329 -3.40 -40.49 53.20
N GLU A 330 -4.00 -40.38 52.01
CA GLU A 330 -3.62 -41.18 50.85
C GLU A 330 -2.47 -40.55 50.03
N VAL A 331 -2.08 -39.29 50.37
CA VAL A 331 -0.97 -38.59 49.69
C VAL A 331 0.31 -38.83 50.48
N PRO A 332 1.37 -39.37 49.86
CA PRO A 332 2.66 -39.59 50.52
C PRO A 332 3.31 -38.26 50.94
N ASP A 333 3.81 -38.15 52.16
CA ASP A 333 4.49 -36.95 52.69
C ASP A 333 5.68 -36.53 51.82
N SER A 334 6.35 -37.51 51.17
CA SER A 334 7.49 -37.22 50.25
C SER A 334 7.14 -36.37 49.05
N LEU A 335 5.87 -36.30 48.63
CA LEU A 335 5.41 -35.45 47.54
C LEU A 335 5.17 -34.01 48.02
N LEU A 336 5.07 -33.83 49.31
CA LEU A 336 4.72 -32.54 49.96
C LEU A 336 5.90 -31.88 50.66
N ALA A 337 6.82 -32.72 51.17
CA ALA A 337 7.97 -32.21 51.96
C ALA A 337 8.79 -31.18 51.18
N GLY A 338 9.00 -30.00 51.78
CA GLY A 338 9.71 -28.88 51.17
C GLY A 338 8.98 -28.18 49.99
N SER A 339 7.74 -28.58 49.70
CA SER A 339 6.97 -27.96 48.60
C SER A 339 6.26 -26.70 49.00
N ILE A 340 6.08 -25.79 48.04
CA ILE A 340 5.13 -24.68 48.12
C ILE A 340 3.78 -25.20 47.66
N VAL A 341 2.78 -25.12 48.52
CA VAL A 341 1.45 -25.67 48.27
C VAL A 341 0.46 -24.52 48.14
N PHE A 342 -0.26 -24.47 47.03
CA PHE A 342 -1.42 -23.59 46.89
C PHE A 342 -2.74 -24.35 47.11
N VAL A 343 -3.60 -23.84 47.95
CA VAL A 343 -4.95 -24.38 48.17
C VAL A 343 -5.93 -23.56 47.35
N GLY A 344 -6.58 -24.15 46.37
CA GLY A 344 -7.54 -23.47 45.50
C GLY A 344 -8.54 -24.46 44.92
N SER A 345 -9.39 -23.97 44.01
CA SER A 345 -10.44 -24.80 43.41
C SER A 345 -10.36 -24.89 41.91
N SER A 346 -10.54 -26.10 41.37
CA SER A 346 -10.82 -26.34 39.97
C SER A 346 -12.30 -26.64 39.67
N ALA A 347 -13.12 -26.79 40.70
CA ALA A 347 -14.54 -27.12 40.56
C ALA A 347 -15.30 -26.02 39.80
N GLN A 348 -16.05 -26.42 38.77
CA GLN A 348 -16.79 -25.49 37.89
C GLN A 348 -17.81 -24.63 38.65
N GLY A 349 -18.40 -25.21 39.72
CA GLY A 349 -19.37 -24.52 40.57
C GLY A 349 -18.79 -23.33 41.35
N LEU A 350 -17.47 -23.22 41.48
CA LEU A 350 -16.80 -22.14 42.22
C LEU A 350 -16.29 -21.01 41.32
N MET A 351 -16.43 -21.14 39.98
CA MET A 351 -16.27 -20.11 38.94
C MET A 351 -14.92 -19.34 38.91
N ASP A 352 -13.84 -19.86 39.48
CA ASP A 352 -12.53 -19.23 39.39
C ASP A 352 -11.71 -19.75 38.17
N LEU A 353 -12.33 -19.60 36.97
CA LEU A 353 -11.68 -19.97 35.72
C LEU A 353 -11.02 -18.78 35.06
N ARG A 354 -9.80 -18.98 34.58
CA ARG A 354 -9.01 -18.01 33.82
C ARG A 354 -8.61 -18.60 32.48
N PHE A 355 -8.36 -17.73 31.49
CA PHE A 355 -7.87 -18.15 30.19
C PHE A 355 -6.36 -17.97 30.09
N SER A 356 -5.66 -18.99 29.59
CA SER A 356 -4.23 -18.93 29.33
C SER A 356 -3.92 -18.68 27.85
N PRO A 357 -2.71 -18.23 27.51
CA PRO A 357 -2.22 -18.15 26.13
C PRO A 357 -2.28 -19.46 25.35
N LEU A 358 -2.25 -20.60 26.04
CA LEU A 358 -2.33 -21.93 25.40
C LEU A 358 -3.72 -22.25 24.83
N GLY A 359 -4.75 -21.42 25.12
CA GLY A 359 -6.09 -21.53 24.55
C GLY A 359 -7.08 -22.34 25.40
N GLY A 360 -6.69 -22.75 26.61
CA GLY A 360 -7.55 -23.46 27.56
C GLY A 360 -8.00 -22.59 28.72
N ALA A 361 -9.17 -22.91 29.32
CA ALA A 361 -9.54 -22.44 30.63
C ALA A 361 -8.76 -23.23 31.68
N MET A 362 -8.27 -22.56 32.70
CA MET A 362 -7.54 -23.14 33.83
C MET A 362 -8.04 -22.55 35.14
N PRO A 363 -7.91 -23.25 36.29
CA PRO A 363 -8.17 -22.67 37.59
C PRO A 363 -7.27 -21.46 37.88
N GLY A 364 -7.80 -20.45 38.58
CA GLY A 364 -7.02 -19.26 38.94
C GLY A 364 -5.75 -19.60 39.72
N VAL A 365 -5.86 -20.51 40.67
CA VAL A 365 -4.75 -20.99 41.49
C VAL A 365 -3.58 -21.53 40.64
N GLU A 366 -3.86 -22.12 39.48
CA GLU A 366 -2.83 -22.64 38.58
C GLU A 366 -1.93 -21.53 38.02
N ALA A 367 -2.46 -20.33 37.78
CA ALA A 367 -1.64 -19.22 37.30
C ALA A 367 -0.61 -18.79 38.35
N HIS A 368 -0.97 -18.77 39.62
CA HIS A 368 -0.02 -18.53 40.72
C HIS A 368 1.01 -19.65 40.83
N ALA A 369 0.57 -20.90 40.77
CA ALA A 369 1.47 -22.05 40.81
C ALA A 369 2.45 -22.04 39.63
N GLN A 370 2.00 -21.82 38.40
CA GLN A 370 2.86 -21.79 37.22
C GLN A 370 3.85 -20.60 37.25
N ALA A 371 3.45 -19.46 37.81
CA ALA A 371 4.36 -18.34 38.03
C ALA A 371 5.49 -18.70 39.00
N VAL A 372 5.19 -19.45 40.09
CA VAL A 372 6.20 -19.93 41.04
C VAL A 372 7.06 -21.05 40.42
N GLU A 373 6.46 -22.01 39.71
CA GLU A 373 7.18 -23.09 39.03
C GLU A 373 8.25 -22.56 38.07
N GLN A 374 7.91 -21.57 37.25
CA GLN A 374 8.87 -20.98 36.28
C GLN A 374 10.03 -20.28 37.01
N ILE A 375 9.75 -19.63 38.15
CA ILE A 375 10.77 -18.95 38.95
C ILE A 375 11.73 -19.98 39.55
N LEU A 376 11.20 -21.06 40.13
CA LEU A 376 12.01 -22.15 40.73
C LEU A 376 12.83 -22.90 39.69
N SER A 377 12.27 -23.09 38.48
CA SER A 377 12.98 -23.78 37.37
C SER A 377 13.92 -22.84 36.61
N GLY A 378 13.93 -21.53 36.87
CA GLY A 378 14.74 -20.55 36.16
C GLY A 378 14.28 -20.27 34.72
N GLN A 379 13.10 -20.74 34.34
CA GLN A 379 12.57 -20.64 32.98
C GLN A 379 11.62 -19.42 32.81
N THR A 380 12.08 -18.24 33.19
CA THR A 380 11.28 -17.02 33.17
C THR A 380 11.33 -16.34 31.81
N LEU A 381 10.18 -15.91 31.30
CA LEU A 381 10.12 -15.01 30.15
C LEU A 381 10.51 -13.60 30.56
N ALA A 382 11.36 -12.97 29.76
CA ALA A 382 11.80 -11.61 30.01
C ALA A 382 11.61 -10.70 28.80
N ARG A 383 11.27 -9.45 29.06
CA ARG A 383 11.35 -8.37 28.07
C ARG A 383 12.39 -7.36 28.58
N PRO A 384 13.66 -7.50 28.17
CA PRO A 384 14.72 -6.66 28.69
C PRO A 384 14.56 -5.20 28.25
N ASP A 385 15.09 -4.25 29.01
CA ASP A 385 14.99 -2.81 28.77
C ASP A 385 15.53 -2.38 27.41
N TRP A 386 16.57 -3.09 26.90
CA TRP A 386 17.15 -2.82 25.58
C TRP A 386 16.24 -3.25 24.41
N ALA A 387 15.23 -4.09 24.65
CA ALA A 387 14.35 -4.61 23.57
C ALA A 387 13.66 -3.46 22.81
N LYS A 388 13.16 -2.43 23.53
CA LYS A 388 12.59 -1.24 22.91
C LYS A 388 13.61 -0.51 22.02
N GLY A 389 14.87 -0.41 22.46
CA GLY A 389 15.95 0.18 21.65
C GLY A 389 16.22 -0.59 20.37
N ALA A 390 16.27 -1.93 20.44
CA ALA A 390 16.43 -2.79 19.27
C ALA A 390 15.26 -2.66 18.28
N GLU A 391 14.02 -2.56 18.78
CA GLU A 391 12.81 -2.34 17.97
C GLU A 391 12.87 -0.97 17.25
N VAL A 392 13.31 0.08 17.94
CA VAL A 392 13.54 1.41 17.35
C VAL A 392 14.60 1.36 16.24
N VAL A 393 15.73 0.72 16.51
CA VAL A 393 16.81 0.54 15.53
C VAL A 393 16.30 -0.23 14.30
N ALA A 394 15.57 -1.31 14.50
CA ALA A 394 14.97 -2.09 13.41
C ALA A 394 14.02 -1.24 12.55
N ILE A 395 13.14 -0.45 13.17
CA ILE A 395 12.21 0.44 12.45
C ILE A 395 12.98 1.49 11.63
N ILE A 396 13.99 2.14 12.21
CA ILE A 396 14.76 3.18 11.54
C ILE A 396 15.53 2.58 10.36
N PHE A 397 16.39 1.61 10.61
CA PHE A 397 17.26 1.04 9.57
C PHE A 397 16.46 0.28 8.52
N GLY A 398 15.54 -0.62 8.93
CA GLY A 398 14.73 -1.39 8.01
C GLY A 398 13.73 -0.53 7.24
N GLY A 399 13.05 0.40 7.90
CA GLY A 399 12.10 1.32 7.28
C GLY A 399 12.77 2.21 6.22
N VAL A 400 13.93 2.79 6.54
CA VAL A 400 14.72 3.60 5.60
C VAL A 400 15.25 2.74 4.45
N ALA A 401 15.84 1.59 4.74
CA ALA A 401 16.41 0.71 3.73
C ALA A 401 15.33 0.21 2.73
N ILE A 402 14.19 -0.26 3.23
CA ILE A 402 13.09 -0.74 2.39
C ILE A 402 12.49 0.41 1.57
N SER A 403 12.26 1.58 2.17
CA SER A 403 11.75 2.75 1.44
C SER A 403 12.70 3.17 0.32
N PHE A 404 14.01 3.19 0.60
CA PHE A 404 15.02 3.52 -0.40
C PHE A 404 15.04 2.50 -1.55
N LEU A 405 15.01 1.20 -1.23
CA LEU A 405 14.98 0.13 -2.22
C LEU A 405 13.69 0.17 -3.04
N ALA A 406 12.52 0.38 -2.41
CA ALA A 406 11.23 0.43 -3.10
C ALA A 406 11.14 1.59 -4.11
N ILE A 407 11.84 2.71 -3.85
CA ILE A 407 11.85 3.87 -4.75
C ILE A 407 12.90 3.74 -5.85
N ARG A 408 14.07 3.12 -5.57
CA ARG A 408 15.22 3.11 -6.49
C ARG A 408 15.47 1.80 -7.21
N ALA A 409 15.11 0.66 -6.61
CA ALA A 409 15.37 -0.65 -7.18
C ALA A 409 14.22 -1.11 -8.10
N ARG A 410 14.48 -2.16 -8.88
CA ARG A 410 13.42 -2.87 -9.61
C ARG A 410 12.42 -3.47 -8.61
N ALA A 411 11.13 -3.41 -8.92
CA ALA A 411 10.04 -3.84 -8.03
C ALA A 411 10.26 -5.25 -7.43
N MET A 412 10.75 -6.20 -8.23
CA MET A 412 11.08 -7.55 -7.79
C MET A 412 12.17 -7.57 -6.71
N ALA A 413 13.24 -6.80 -6.88
CA ALA A 413 14.34 -6.74 -5.92
C ALA A 413 13.89 -6.11 -4.59
N ALA A 414 13.08 -5.05 -4.66
CA ALA A 414 12.51 -4.43 -3.47
C ALA A 414 11.56 -5.37 -2.73
N ALA A 415 10.73 -6.15 -3.44
CA ALA A 415 9.84 -7.15 -2.87
C ALA A 415 10.65 -8.26 -2.16
N ILE A 416 11.67 -8.81 -2.81
CA ILE A 416 12.55 -9.85 -2.22
C ILE A 416 13.23 -9.32 -0.95
N ALA A 417 13.78 -8.11 -1.00
CA ALA A 417 14.41 -7.49 0.17
C ALA A 417 13.41 -7.30 1.32
N THR A 418 12.19 -6.85 1.02
CA THR A 418 11.14 -6.69 2.04
C THR A 418 10.76 -8.02 2.67
N ILE A 419 10.57 -9.07 1.86
CA ILE A 419 10.29 -10.42 2.37
C ILE A 419 11.46 -10.91 3.26
N ALA A 420 12.70 -10.66 2.86
CA ALA A 420 13.87 -11.02 3.66
C ALA A 420 13.90 -10.28 5.02
N PHE A 421 13.62 -8.98 5.05
CA PHE A 421 13.53 -8.20 6.30
C PHE A 421 12.39 -8.69 7.20
N LEU A 422 11.20 -8.96 6.62
CA LEU A 422 10.06 -9.51 7.35
C LEU A 422 10.40 -10.89 7.94
N SER A 423 10.96 -11.79 7.13
CA SER A 423 11.36 -13.12 7.57
C SER A 423 12.43 -13.06 8.66
N MET A 424 13.41 -12.15 8.54
CA MET A 424 14.45 -11.95 9.54
C MET A 424 13.87 -11.41 10.85
N ALA A 425 12.94 -10.47 10.81
CA ALA A 425 12.28 -9.94 12.00
C ALA A 425 11.47 -11.03 12.73
N LEU A 426 10.63 -11.78 11.99
CA LEU A 426 9.80 -12.83 12.56
C LEU A 426 10.65 -14.03 13.07
N ALA A 427 11.60 -14.48 12.27
CA ALA A 427 12.51 -15.58 12.67
C ALA A 427 13.42 -15.17 13.83
N GLY A 428 13.91 -13.92 13.84
CA GLY A 428 14.70 -13.38 14.94
C GLY A 428 13.90 -13.30 16.25
N GLY A 429 12.63 -12.86 16.18
CA GLY A 429 11.74 -12.86 17.34
C GLY A 429 11.43 -14.26 17.86
N TRP A 430 11.17 -15.19 16.95
CA TRP A 430 10.97 -16.60 17.30
C TRP A 430 12.22 -17.21 17.93
N TYR A 431 13.41 -16.99 17.36
CA TYR A 431 14.68 -17.44 17.89
C TYR A 431 14.96 -16.86 19.29
N ALA A 432 14.74 -15.57 19.49
CA ALA A 432 14.90 -14.91 20.79
C ALA A 432 13.95 -15.51 21.85
N PHE A 433 12.71 -15.81 21.47
CA PHE A 433 11.74 -16.48 22.36
C PHE A 433 12.19 -17.90 22.71
N ARG A 434 12.52 -18.71 21.70
CA ARG A 434 12.79 -20.15 21.87
C ARG A 434 14.09 -20.41 22.64
N GLU A 435 15.18 -19.73 22.25
CA GLU A 435 16.52 -20.05 22.80
C GLU A 435 16.87 -19.19 24.02
N HIS A 436 16.27 -18.01 24.14
CA HIS A 436 16.64 -17.05 25.19
C HIS A 436 15.45 -16.63 26.08
N ALA A 437 14.27 -17.15 25.86
CA ALA A 437 13.03 -16.78 26.57
C ALA A 437 12.76 -15.26 26.57
N LEU A 438 13.09 -14.57 25.44
CA LEU A 438 12.95 -13.12 25.30
C LEU A 438 11.70 -12.77 24.47
N LEU A 439 10.94 -11.80 24.96
CA LEU A 439 9.77 -11.24 24.29
C LEU A 439 10.13 -9.95 23.54
N ILE A 440 10.40 -10.06 22.25
CA ILE A 440 10.69 -8.93 21.35
C ILE A 440 9.49 -8.65 20.47
N ASN A 441 9.09 -7.39 20.35
CA ASN A 441 8.00 -6.98 19.49
C ASN A 441 8.45 -6.97 18.02
N THR A 442 8.09 -8.01 17.29
CA THR A 442 8.34 -8.11 15.84
C THR A 442 7.22 -7.54 14.99
N VAL A 443 6.04 -7.30 15.56
CA VAL A 443 4.83 -6.86 14.85
C VAL A 443 4.99 -5.45 14.32
N THR A 444 5.39 -4.51 15.18
CA THR A 444 5.51 -3.10 14.79
C THR A 444 6.57 -2.90 13.70
N PRO A 445 7.82 -3.42 13.81
CA PRO A 445 8.78 -3.34 12.70
C PRO A 445 8.26 -3.98 11.42
N SER A 446 7.65 -5.17 11.48
CA SER A 446 7.12 -5.88 10.31
C SER A 446 6.03 -5.08 9.60
N LEU A 447 5.11 -4.48 10.34
CA LEU A 447 4.08 -3.62 9.78
C LEU A 447 4.67 -2.40 9.05
N ILE A 448 5.69 -1.77 9.66
CA ILE A 448 6.38 -0.62 9.05
C ILE A 448 7.14 -1.03 7.78
N PHE A 449 7.77 -2.21 7.76
CA PHE A 449 8.45 -2.73 6.57
C PHE A 449 7.46 -2.96 5.42
N ALA A 450 6.31 -3.58 5.70
CA ALA A 450 5.26 -3.78 4.71
C ALA A 450 4.69 -2.45 4.20
N LEU A 451 4.40 -1.50 5.10
CA LEU A 451 3.89 -0.18 4.76
C LEU A 451 4.88 0.62 3.93
N ALA A 452 6.17 0.63 4.33
CA ALA A 452 7.23 1.32 3.60
C ALA A 452 7.40 0.78 2.18
N PHE A 453 7.29 -0.53 2.00
CA PHE A 453 7.31 -1.16 0.68
C PHE A 453 6.10 -0.75 -0.18
N VAL A 454 4.88 -0.83 0.34
CA VAL A 454 3.66 -0.49 -0.39
C VAL A 454 3.69 0.97 -0.83
N LEU A 455 3.96 1.88 0.10
CA LEU A 455 4.02 3.32 -0.19
C LEU A 455 5.17 3.66 -1.15
N GLY A 456 6.34 3.07 -0.96
CA GLY A 456 7.50 3.25 -1.84
C GLY A 456 7.23 2.76 -3.26
N SER A 457 6.62 1.59 -3.41
CA SER A 457 6.25 1.00 -4.70
C SER A 457 5.19 1.83 -5.43
N LEU A 458 4.19 2.35 -4.71
CA LEU A 458 3.19 3.26 -5.28
C LEU A 458 3.83 4.53 -5.84
N ILE A 459 4.72 5.16 -5.07
CA ILE A 459 5.42 6.37 -5.52
C ILE A 459 6.31 6.07 -6.73
N HIS A 460 7.06 4.96 -6.69
CA HIS A 460 7.89 4.53 -7.83
C HIS A 460 7.05 4.34 -9.11
N HIS A 461 5.91 3.67 -8.99
CA HIS A 461 4.98 3.46 -10.10
C HIS A 461 4.47 4.79 -10.68
N PHE A 462 4.00 5.71 -9.83
CA PHE A 462 3.54 7.02 -10.29
C PHE A 462 4.64 7.87 -10.95
N ILE A 463 5.86 7.83 -10.43
CA ILE A 463 7.00 8.54 -11.02
C ILE A 463 7.33 7.95 -12.39
N SER A 464 7.46 6.63 -12.49
CA SER A 464 7.83 5.91 -13.71
C SER A 464 6.80 6.08 -14.83
N GLU A 465 5.50 5.90 -14.54
CA GLU A 465 4.44 6.14 -15.54
C GLU A 465 4.46 7.57 -16.08
N ARG A 466 4.72 8.53 -15.19
CA ARG A 466 4.72 9.93 -15.57
C ARG A 466 5.93 10.30 -16.42
N GLU A 467 7.11 9.79 -16.11
CA GLU A 467 8.30 9.96 -16.94
C GLU A 467 8.07 9.40 -18.35
N GLN A 468 7.47 8.22 -18.46
CA GLN A 468 7.12 7.63 -19.74
C GLN A 468 6.12 8.49 -20.53
N ARG A 469 5.06 8.98 -19.87
CA ARG A 469 4.06 9.87 -20.51
C ARG A 469 4.70 11.19 -20.97
N TRP A 470 5.57 11.77 -20.15
CA TRP A 470 6.27 13.01 -20.50
C TRP A 470 7.22 12.81 -21.69
N ILE A 471 8.04 11.76 -21.68
CA ILE A 471 8.90 11.40 -22.80
C ILE A 471 8.06 11.24 -24.07
N LYS A 472 6.98 10.46 -24.02
CA LYS A 472 6.06 10.26 -25.14
C LYS A 472 5.50 11.58 -25.67
N ALA A 473 5.06 12.48 -24.78
CA ALA A 473 4.51 13.78 -25.15
C ALA A 473 5.54 14.75 -25.77
N VAL A 474 6.79 14.73 -25.31
CA VAL A 474 7.87 15.53 -25.87
C VAL A 474 8.26 15.01 -27.26
N PHE A 475 8.45 13.71 -27.41
CA PHE A 475 8.80 13.11 -28.69
C PHE A 475 7.69 13.27 -29.74
N SER A 476 6.42 13.26 -29.35
CA SER A 476 5.28 13.49 -30.27
C SER A 476 5.24 14.89 -30.88
N ARG A 477 6.05 15.83 -30.41
CA ARG A 477 6.23 17.15 -31.05
C ARG A 477 7.25 17.17 -32.19
N TYR A 478 8.17 16.21 -32.20
CA TYR A 478 9.24 16.10 -33.21
C TYR A 478 9.00 14.97 -34.21
N VAL A 479 8.13 14.04 -33.85
CA VAL A 479 7.86 12.83 -34.64
C VAL A 479 6.36 12.61 -34.65
N SER A 480 5.79 12.21 -35.81
CA SER A 480 4.34 11.95 -35.92
C SER A 480 3.86 10.93 -34.86
N PRO A 481 2.65 11.11 -34.29
CA PRO A 481 2.12 10.23 -33.26
C PRO A 481 2.15 8.74 -33.66
N ASN A 482 1.79 8.41 -34.91
CA ASN A 482 1.78 7.05 -35.44
C ASN A 482 3.16 6.41 -35.44
N ARG A 483 4.20 7.21 -35.68
CA ARG A 483 5.59 6.76 -35.66
C ARG A 483 6.09 6.52 -34.23
N VAL A 484 5.72 7.40 -33.29
CA VAL A 484 6.07 7.22 -31.88
C VAL A 484 5.41 5.96 -31.34
N GLU A 485 4.14 5.73 -31.67
CA GLU A 485 3.42 4.55 -31.23
C GLU A 485 3.99 3.25 -31.81
N TYR A 486 4.32 3.26 -33.12
CA TYR A 486 4.98 2.15 -33.79
C TYR A 486 6.34 1.81 -33.15
N LEU A 487 7.17 2.80 -32.84
CA LEU A 487 8.48 2.59 -32.21
C LEU A 487 8.39 2.10 -30.77
N VAL A 488 7.35 2.50 -30.03
CA VAL A 488 7.11 1.99 -28.67
C VAL A 488 6.70 0.51 -28.70
N GLN A 489 5.91 0.10 -29.71
CA GLN A 489 5.47 -1.29 -29.88
C GLN A 489 6.56 -2.18 -30.51
N HIS A 490 7.46 -1.58 -31.32
CA HIS A 490 8.52 -2.27 -32.09
C HIS A 490 9.89 -1.65 -31.83
N PRO A 491 10.49 -1.83 -30.65
CA PRO A 491 11.81 -1.26 -30.34
C PRO A 491 12.92 -1.73 -31.29
N GLU A 492 12.76 -2.91 -31.86
CA GLU A 492 13.65 -3.49 -32.87
C GLU A 492 13.68 -2.69 -34.17
N ALA A 493 12.64 -1.93 -34.46
CA ALA A 493 12.54 -1.08 -35.66
C ALA A 493 13.47 0.16 -35.62
N LEU A 494 14.21 0.37 -34.52
CA LEU A 494 15.22 1.42 -34.39
C LEU A 494 16.55 1.08 -35.14
N GLY A 495 16.69 -0.15 -35.63
CA GLY A 495 17.87 -0.55 -36.40
C GLY A 495 18.00 0.20 -37.73
N LEU A 496 19.25 0.43 -38.20
CA LEU A 496 19.51 0.93 -39.56
C LEU A 496 19.05 -0.10 -40.58
N GLY A 497 18.35 0.36 -41.64
CA GLY A 497 17.87 -0.46 -42.73
C GLY A 497 16.52 0.01 -43.25
N GLY A 498 16.04 -0.63 -44.31
CA GLY A 498 14.74 -0.29 -44.89
C GLY A 498 14.01 -1.48 -45.48
N LYS A 499 12.67 -1.40 -45.49
CA LYS A 499 11.75 -2.36 -46.08
C LYS A 499 11.22 -1.80 -47.42
N ARG A 500 11.13 -2.66 -48.45
CA ARG A 500 10.42 -2.28 -49.68
C ARG A 500 8.91 -2.30 -49.41
N GLN A 501 8.27 -1.16 -49.69
CA GLN A 501 6.85 -0.98 -49.41
C GLN A 501 6.24 -0.01 -50.41
N GLU A 502 4.97 -0.21 -50.76
CA GLU A 502 4.25 0.73 -51.58
C GLU A 502 3.65 1.84 -50.69
N CYS A 503 3.96 3.08 -51.02
CA CYS A 503 3.53 4.26 -50.28
C CYS A 503 2.91 5.32 -51.21
N SER A 504 2.06 6.16 -50.68
CA SER A 504 1.60 7.38 -51.31
C SER A 504 2.25 8.59 -50.67
N PHE A 505 2.61 9.56 -51.50
CA PHE A 505 3.26 10.80 -51.08
C PHE A 505 2.38 12.00 -51.44
N VAL A 506 2.25 12.93 -50.50
CA VAL A 506 1.63 14.22 -50.72
C VAL A 506 2.70 15.28 -50.42
N PHE A 507 3.01 16.06 -51.45
CA PHE A 507 3.93 17.19 -51.37
C PHE A 507 3.11 18.48 -51.48
N THR A 508 3.36 19.43 -50.60
CA THR A 508 2.74 20.76 -50.65
C THR A 508 3.83 21.84 -50.76
N ASP A 509 3.51 22.96 -51.41
CA ASP A 509 4.38 24.11 -51.51
C ASP A 509 3.51 25.38 -51.62
N LEU A 510 3.92 26.48 -51.03
CA LEU A 510 3.18 27.76 -51.06
C LEU A 510 3.74 28.66 -52.17
N ALA A 511 2.89 29.02 -53.10
CA ALA A 511 3.30 29.92 -54.17
C ALA A 511 3.68 31.30 -53.64
N ASN A 512 4.79 31.87 -54.13
CA ASN A 512 5.30 33.19 -53.80
C ASN A 512 5.63 33.44 -52.31
N PHE A 513 5.89 32.38 -51.54
CA PHE A 513 6.24 32.50 -50.11
C PHE A 513 7.47 33.39 -49.87
N THR A 514 8.52 33.30 -50.72
CA THR A 514 9.69 34.16 -50.61
C THR A 514 9.33 35.64 -50.73
N ARG A 515 8.40 35.99 -51.61
CA ARG A 515 7.89 37.37 -51.77
C ARG A 515 7.11 37.82 -50.55
N LEU A 516 6.33 36.95 -49.95
CA LEU A 516 5.62 37.22 -48.71
C LEU A 516 6.57 37.58 -47.58
N MET A 517 7.65 36.81 -47.43
CA MET A 517 8.71 37.02 -46.40
C MET A 517 9.44 38.36 -46.60
N GLU A 518 9.49 38.88 -47.82
CA GLU A 518 10.09 40.18 -48.14
C GLU A 518 9.12 41.35 -47.95
N SER A 519 7.80 41.11 -47.93
CA SER A 519 6.77 42.14 -47.96
C SER A 519 6.20 42.52 -46.59
N ILE A 520 6.36 41.67 -45.59
CA ILE A 520 5.83 41.85 -44.20
C ILE A 520 6.92 41.66 -43.17
N ASP A 521 6.67 42.05 -41.93
CA ASP A 521 7.64 41.80 -40.85
C ASP A 521 7.93 40.32 -40.71
N PRO A 522 9.19 39.91 -40.58
CA PRO A 522 9.58 38.51 -40.49
C PRO A 522 8.91 37.76 -39.32
N ALA A 523 8.63 38.41 -38.20
CA ALA A 523 7.98 37.78 -37.07
C ALA A 523 6.51 37.47 -37.36
N ASP A 524 5.82 38.43 -38.07
CA ASP A 524 4.45 38.21 -38.49
C ASP A 524 4.37 37.11 -39.56
N ALA A 525 5.28 37.14 -40.54
CA ALA A 525 5.37 36.08 -41.56
C ALA A 525 5.56 34.69 -40.97
N VAL A 526 6.45 34.53 -39.97
CA VAL A 526 6.67 33.26 -39.27
C VAL A 526 5.42 32.86 -38.46
N SER A 527 4.71 33.82 -37.84
CA SER A 527 3.47 33.54 -37.11
C SER A 527 2.38 33.00 -38.03
N LEU A 528 2.19 33.64 -39.19
CA LEU A 528 1.22 33.21 -40.22
C LEU A 528 1.60 31.82 -40.78
N LEU A 529 2.88 31.61 -41.07
CA LEU A 529 3.37 30.32 -41.56
C LEU A 529 3.16 29.23 -40.53
N ASN A 530 3.48 29.47 -39.26
CA ASN A 530 3.29 28.46 -38.21
C ASN A 530 1.82 28.07 -38.07
N THR A 531 0.90 29.04 -38.11
CA THR A 531 -0.55 28.78 -38.09
C THR A 531 -1.00 27.92 -39.26
N TYR A 532 -0.49 28.24 -40.47
CA TYR A 532 -0.74 27.46 -41.69
C TYR A 532 -0.17 26.02 -41.57
N LEU A 533 1.07 25.88 -41.15
CA LEU A 533 1.72 24.58 -41.01
C LEU A 533 1.08 23.71 -39.95
N ASP A 534 0.67 24.29 -38.81
CA ASP A 534 -0.01 23.58 -37.73
C ASP A 534 -1.31 22.92 -38.22
N GLU A 535 -2.11 23.64 -39.01
CA GLU A 535 -3.36 23.11 -39.56
C GLU A 535 -3.08 22.07 -40.68
N MET A 536 -2.10 22.32 -41.56
CA MET A 536 -1.71 21.35 -42.60
C MET A 536 -1.22 20.03 -41.99
N VAL A 537 -0.47 20.09 -40.92
CA VAL A 537 -0.01 18.89 -40.19
C VAL A 537 -1.18 18.24 -39.47
N ALA A 538 -2.08 19.01 -38.84
CA ALA A 538 -3.27 18.45 -38.20
C ALA A 538 -4.18 17.70 -39.18
N ILE A 539 -4.36 18.24 -40.40
CA ILE A 539 -5.09 17.55 -41.48
C ILE A 539 -4.38 16.26 -41.87
N ALA A 540 -3.05 16.28 -42.04
CA ALA A 540 -2.29 15.09 -42.36
C ALA A 540 -2.50 13.98 -41.29
N PHE A 541 -2.44 14.33 -40.00
CA PHE A 541 -2.63 13.38 -38.91
C PHE A 541 -4.08 12.90 -38.79
N HIS A 542 -5.05 13.73 -39.13
CA HIS A 542 -6.46 13.30 -39.17
C HIS A 542 -6.70 12.16 -40.17
N TYR A 543 -6.01 12.19 -41.32
CA TYR A 543 -6.06 11.12 -42.31
C TYR A 543 -5.03 10.00 -42.05
N GLU A 544 -4.40 9.99 -40.86
CA GLU A 544 -3.39 9.01 -40.45
C GLU A 544 -2.11 9.02 -41.33
N GLY A 545 -1.79 10.18 -41.91
CA GLY A 545 -0.54 10.41 -42.63
C GLY A 545 0.65 10.50 -41.67
N THR A 546 1.78 10.08 -42.11
CA THR A 546 3.05 10.25 -41.41
C THR A 546 3.77 11.45 -41.99
N LEU A 547 4.06 12.43 -41.13
CA LEU A 547 4.87 13.58 -41.50
C LEU A 547 6.32 13.10 -41.79
N ASP A 548 6.78 13.21 -43.04
CA ASP A 548 8.17 12.93 -43.40
C ASP A 548 9.07 14.10 -43.00
N ARG A 549 8.74 15.33 -43.45
CA ARG A 549 9.47 16.55 -43.09
C ARG A 549 8.67 17.81 -43.42
N ILE A 550 9.13 18.91 -42.84
CA ILE A 550 8.75 20.27 -43.23
C ILE A 550 10.02 20.92 -43.78
N VAL A 551 9.94 21.51 -44.96
CA VAL A 551 11.08 22.19 -45.64
C VAL A 551 10.60 23.61 -46.01
N GLY A 552 10.93 24.60 -45.17
CA GLY A 552 10.41 25.96 -45.33
C GLY A 552 8.89 25.98 -45.17
N ASP A 553 8.17 26.31 -46.25
CA ASP A 553 6.72 26.32 -46.35
C ASP A 553 6.12 25.00 -46.90
N ALA A 554 6.94 24.09 -47.28
CA ALA A 554 6.55 22.80 -47.85
C ALA A 554 6.32 21.73 -46.76
N VAL A 555 5.23 20.99 -46.85
CA VAL A 555 4.92 19.82 -46.00
C VAL A 555 4.99 18.54 -46.85
N VAL A 556 5.72 17.56 -46.38
CA VAL A 556 5.86 16.26 -47.03
C VAL A 556 5.25 15.20 -46.14
N ILE A 557 4.29 14.48 -46.71
CA ILE A 557 3.53 13.46 -46.00
C ILE A 557 3.63 12.14 -46.73
N MET A 558 3.78 11.05 -46.03
CA MET A 558 3.69 9.70 -46.56
C MET A 558 2.57 8.90 -45.89
N PHE A 559 1.93 8.04 -46.67
CA PHE A 559 0.93 7.08 -46.22
C PHE A 559 1.43 5.67 -46.45
N SER A 560 0.94 4.72 -45.67
CA SER A 560 1.35 3.32 -45.64
C SER A 560 2.73 3.09 -44.98
N ALA A 561 3.25 4.03 -44.17
CA ALA A 561 4.47 3.85 -43.40
C ALA A 561 4.46 4.75 -42.16
N PRO A 562 4.94 4.25 -40.97
CA PRO A 562 5.52 2.94 -40.71
C PRO A 562 4.50 1.80 -40.65
N VAL A 563 3.20 2.11 -40.55
CA VAL A 563 2.11 1.15 -40.55
C VAL A 563 1.53 1.00 -41.94
N GLU A 564 1.39 -0.24 -42.43
CA GLU A 564 0.76 -0.52 -43.73
C GLU A 564 -0.72 -0.14 -43.72
N GLN A 565 -1.12 0.58 -44.77
CA GLN A 565 -2.50 1.04 -44.95
C GLN A 565 -2.99 0.57 -46.35
N PRO A 566 -3.92 -0.37 -46.44
CA PRO A 566 -4.43 -0.86 -47.75
C PRO A 566 -5.09 0.22 -48.60
N ASP A 567 -5.63 1.26 -47.92
CA ASP A 567 -6.34 2.40 -48.51
C ASP A 567 -5.47 3.69 -48.60
N HIS A 568 -4.12 3.54 -48.54
CA HIS A 568 -3.20 4.67 -48.51
C HIS A 568 -3.36 5.66 -49.69
N ARG A 569 -3.80 5.20 -50.85
CA ARG A 569 -3.99 6.04 -52.04
C ARG A 569 -5.22 6.94 -51.87
N SER A 570 -6.34 6.39 -51.44
CA SER A 570 -7.56 7.17 -51.19
C SER A 570 -7.41 8.12 -50.00
N ARG A 571 -6.66 7.71 -48.96
CA ARG A 571 -6.32 8.59 -47.82
C ARG A 571 -5.48 9.77 -48.27
N ALA A 572 -4.47 9.53 -49.12
CA ALA A 572 -3.61 10.59 -49.65
C ALA A 572 -4.40 11.60 -50.48
N LEU A 573 -5.33 11.15 -51.33
CA LEU A 573 -6.22 12.04 -52.08
C LEU A 573 -7.16 12.83 -51.16
N ALA A 574 -7.82 12.18 -50.22
CA ALA A 574 -8.72 12.84 -49.28
C ALA A 574 -7.99 13.90 -48.41
N CYS A 575 -6.79 13.56 -47.93
CA CYS A 575 -5.93 14.49 -47.22
C CYS A 575 -5.58 15.71 -48.09
N ALA A 576 -5.17 15.51 -49.34
CA ALA A 576 -4.83 16.61 -50.24
C ALA A 576 -6.02 17.52 -50.58
N LEU A 577 -7.21 16.94 -50.73
CA LEU A 577 -8.44 17.73 -50.93
C LEU A 577 -8.78 18.60 -49.70
N ALA A 578 -8.67 18.02 -48.50
CA ALA A 578 -8.89 18.76 -47.27
C ALA A 578 -7.83 19.84 -47.04
N MET A 579 -6.57 19.57 -47.39
CA MET A 579 -5.50 20.58 -47.36
C MET A 579 -5.74 21.73 -48.32
N ASP A 580 -6.19 21.46 -49.56
CA ASP A 580 -6.49 22.47 -50.54
C ASP A 580 -7.69 23.33 -50.13
N GLU A 581 -8.71 22.72 -49.54
CA GLU A 581 -9.88 23.45 -48.99
C GLU A 581 -9.47 24.42 -47.87
N PHE A 582 -8.71 23.93 -46.91
CA PHE A 582 -8.18 24.76 -45.81
C PHE A 582 -7.29 25.89 -46.37
N ALA A 583 -6.29 25.55 -47.17
CA ALA A 583 -5.32 26.51 -47.70
C ALA A 583 -5.99 27.59 -48.55
N THR A 584 -6.97 27.22 -49.39
CA THR A 584 -7.75 28.18 -50.18
C THR A 584 -8.55 29.13 -49.30
N GLY A 585 -9.19 28.60 -48.24
CA GLY A 585 -9.92 29.44 -47.27
C GLY A 585 -9.01 30.35 -46.47
N TYR A 586 -7.86 29.85 -46.03
CA TYR A 586 -6.85 30.60 -45.28
C TYR A 586 -6.25 31.75 -46.11
N ALA A 587 -5.82 31.43 -47.33
CA ALA A 587 -5.31 32.44 -48.26
C ALA A 587 -6.37 33.50 -48.61
N GLY A 588 -7.64 33.08 -48.84
CA GLY A 588 -8.74 33.98 -49.11
C GLY A 588 -9.01 34.99 -47.97
N LYS A 589 -8.91 34.52 -46.74
CA LYS A 589 -9.06 35.36 -45.55
C LYS A 589 -7.92 36.40 -45.45
N LEU A 590 -6.67 35.96 -45.57
CA LEU A 590 -5.50 36.82 -45.46
C LEU A 590 -5.44 37.82 -46.60
N ASN A 591 -5.78 37.43 -47.82
CA ASN A 591 -5.84 38.32 -48.98
C ASN A 591 -6.92 39.43 -48.79
N ALA A 592 -8.05 39.11 -48.16
CA ALA A 592 -9.08 40.07 -47.81
C ALA A 592 -8.60 41.06 -46.72
N GLU A 593 -7.65 40.66 -45.87
CA GLU A 593 -6.99 41.50 -44.88
C GLU A 593 -5.79 42.27 -45.44
N GLY A 594 -5.48 42.12 -46.75
CA GLY A 594 -4.41 42.84 -47.44
C GLY A 594 -3.04 42.15 -47.42
N VAL A 595 -2.97 40.92 -46.96
CA VAL A 595 -1.74 40.11 -46.95
C VAL A 595 -1.76 39.19 -48.17
N ASP A 596 -0.81 39.37 -49.12
CA ASP A 596 -0.70 38.59 -50.35
C ASP A 596 -0.19 37.16 -50.06
N PHE A 597 -1.09 36.32 -49.45
CA PHE A 597 -0.76 34.94 -49.16
C PHE A 597 -1.03 34.08 -50.39
N GLY A 598 -0.02 33.33 -50.78
CA GLY A 598 -0.07 32.54 -52.01
C GLY A 598 -1.00 31.35 -51.98
N ILE A 599 -1.22 30.78 -53.18
CA ILE A 599 -1.96 29.50 -53.30
C ILE A 599 -1.06 28.32 -52.95
N THR A 600 -1.65 27.31 -52.34
CA THR A 600 -0.93 26.04 -52.07
C THR A 600 -1.03 25.13 -53.29
N ARG A 601 0.10 24.59 -53.69
CA ARG A 601 0.19 23.57 -54.74
C ARG A 601 0.42 22.23 -54.13
N ILE A 602 -0.23 21.18 -54.63
CA ILE A 602 -0.18 19.83 -54.10
C ILE A 602 0.10 18.80 -55.20
N GLY A 603 1.11 17.97 -54.97
CA GLY A 603 1.43 16.85 -55.86
C GLY A 603 1.28 15.50 -55.18
N ILE A 604 0.58 14.57 -55.83
CA ILE A 604 0.27 13.25 -55.23
C ILE A 604 0.77 12.16 -56.17
N HIS A 605 1.61 11.25 -55.63
CA HIS A 605 2.06 10.08 -56.35
C HIS A 605 2.23 8.87 -55.44
N SER A 606 1.95 7.67 -55.99
CA SER A 606 2.11 6.40 -55.27
C SER A 606 3.06 5.45 -56.01
N GLY A 607 3.84 4.70 -55.28
CA GLY A 607 4.73 3.70 -55.85
C GLY A 607 5.64 3.01 -54.85
N GLN A 608 6.42 2.08 -55.34
CA GLN A 608 7.36 1.29 -54.52
C GLN A 608 8.55 2.10 -54.08
N VAL A 609 8.80 2.12 -52.78
CA VAL A 609 9.93 2.80 -52.14
C VAL A 609 10.63 1.87 -51.15
N ILE A 610 11.77 2.26 -50.66
CA ILE A 610 12.41 1.68 -49.48
C ILE A 610 12.19 2.64 -48.33
N VAL A 611 11.46 2.18 -47.31
CA VAL A 611 11.14 2.96 -46.10
C VAL A 611 11.93 2.42 -44.92
N GLY A 612 12.56 3.26 -44.16
CA GLY A 612 13.33 2.85 -42.99
C GLY A 612 14.21 3.95 -42.41
N ASN A 613 15.12 3.55 -41.53
CA ASN A 613 16.08 4.45 -40.89
C ASN A 613 17.34 4.56 -41.73
N PHE A 614 17.63 5.75 -42.24
CA PHE A 614 18.82 6.03 -43.08
C PHE A 614 19.69 7.09 -42.40
N GLY A 615 20.98 6.85 -42.33
CA GLY A 615 21.95 7.76 -41.73
C GLY A 615 23.15 7.02 -41.13
N GLY A 616 23.80 7.64 -40.17
CA GLY A 616 24.94 7.07 -39.46
C GLY A 616 24.52 6.37 -38.16
N SER A 617 25.47 5.72 -37.50
CA SER A 617 25.23 5.04 -36.22
C SER A 617 24.80 5.97 -35.05
N SER A 618 25.15 7.25 -35.13
CA SER A 618 24.84 8.25 -34.10
C SER A 618 23.62 9.12 -34.42
N MET A 619 23.23 9.21 -35.70
CA MET A 619 22.10 10.02 -36.15
C MET A 619 21.52 9.41 -37.42
N PHE A 620 20.26 9.10 -37.39
CA PHE A 620 19.49 8.57 -38.51
C PHE A 620 18.14 9.25 -38.60
N ASP A 621 17.57 9.23 -39.77
CA ASP A 621 16.25 9.76 -40.05
C ASP A 621 15.40 8.68 -40.75
N TYR A 622 14.15 8.60 -40.34
CA TYR A 622 13.18 7.67 -40.93
C TYR A 622 12.58 8.31 -42.17
N ARG A 623 12.89 7.77 -43.30
CA ARG A 623 12.53 8.33 -44.62
C ARG A 623 12.10 7.26 -45.61
N ALA A 624 11.46 7.73 -46.65
CA ALA A 624 11.26 6.94 -47.86
C ALA A 624 12.30 7.34 -48.92
N LEU A 625 12.93 6.34 -49.47
CA LEU A 625 13.87 6.52 -50.58
C LEU A 625 13.33 5.82 -51.82
N GLY A 626 13.24 6.57 -52.92
CA GLY A 626 12.77 6.01 -54.19
C GLY A 626 12.30 7.11 -55.16
N ASP A 627 12.19 6.74 -56.44
CA ASP A 627 11.70 7.63 -57.50
C ASP A 627 10.27 8.19 -57.24
N PRO A 628 9.32 7.46 -56.59
CA PRO A 628 7.98 7.98 -56.28
C PRO A 628 7.98 9.25 -55.45
N VAL A 629 8.92 9.39 -54.50
CA VAL A 629 9.06 10.60 -53.65
C VAL A 629 9.37 11.83 -54.54
N ASN A 630 10.34 11.68 -55.42
CA ASN A 630 10.74 12.76 -56.35
C ASN A 630 9.63 13.06 -57.34
N THR A 631 8.92 12.05 -57.79
CA THR A 631 7.79 12.20 -58.72
C THR A 631 6.68 13.04 -58.10
N ALA A 632 6.27 12.77 -56.84
CA ALA A 632 5.27 13.56 -56.14
C ALA A 632 5.68 15.05 -56.00
N SER A 633 6.95 15.31 -55.65
CA SER A 633 7.51 16.68 -55.62
C SER A 633 7.47 17.39 -56.97
N ARG A 634 7.77 16.65 -58.07
CA ARG A 634 7.72 17.24 -59.44
C ARG A 634 6.28 17.49 -59.89
N LEU A 635 5.31 16.67 -59.47
CA LEU A 635 3.89 16.92 -59.73
C LEU A 635 3.38 18.17 -58.95
N GLU A 636 3.87 18.36 -57.73
CA GLU A 636 3.60 19.63 -57.02
C GLU A 636 4.05 20.84 -57.85
N SER A 637 5.35 20.80 -58.27
CA SER A 637 5.96 21.90 -59.04
C SER A 637 5.31 22.09 -60.42
N ALA A 638 4.79 21.00 -61.03
CA ALA A 638 4.10 21.09 -62.33
C ALA A 638 2.82 21.94 -62.27
N ASN A 639 2.14 22.03 -61.12
CA ASN A 639 0.96 22.88 -60.94
C ASN A 639 1.23 24.34 -61.30
N LYS A 640 2.47 24.84 -61.11
CA LYS A 640 2.87 26.21 -61.50
C LYS A 640 2.69 26.49 -63.01
N GLN A 641 3.02 25.51 -63.84
CA GLN A 641 2.94 25.66 -65.29
C GLN A 641 1.54 25.30 -65.81
N ILE A 642 0.87 24.32 -65.15
CA ILE A 642 -0.46 23.87 -65.52
C ILE A 642 -1.52 24.89 -65.10
N GLY A 643 -1.31 25.51 -63.91
CA GLY A 643 -2.25 26.46 -63.29
C GLY A 643 -3.21 25.80 -62.32
N THR A 644 -3.05 24.50 -62.02
CA THR A 644 -3.89 23.77 -61.06
C THR A 644 -3.34 23.86 -59.64
N ASN A 645 -4.17 23.56 -58.66
CA ASN A 645 -3.70 23.44 -57.26
C ASN A 645 -3.24 22.01 -56.90
N ILE A 646 -3.93 21.01 -57.45
CA ILE A 646 -3.67 19.61 -57.14
C ILE A 646 -3.36 18.84 -58.43
N CYS A 647 -2.28 18.11 -58.45
CA CYS A 647 -1.89 17.19 -59.54
C CYS A 647 -1.68 15.77 -58.98
N ILE A 648 -2.52 14.82 -59.41
CA ILE A 648 -2.48 13.42 -59.01
C ILE A 648 -2.10 12.51 -60.15
N SER A 649 -1.21 11.54 -59.96
CA SER A 649 -0.87 10.56 -60.96
C SER A 649 -1.88 9.44 -61.12
N ALA A 650 -1.95 8.82 -62.30
CA ALA A 650 -2.73 7.62 -62.55
C ALA A 650 -2.43 6.48 -61.57
N ALA A 651 -1.15 6.35 -61.13
CA ALA A 651 -0.76 5.35 -60.15
C ALA A 651 -1.44 5.54 -58.79
N THR A 652 -1.68 6.75 -58.35
CA THR A 652 -2.47 7.00 -57.14
C THR A 652 -3.96 6.85 -57.40
N LEU A 653 -4.44 7.38 -58.52
CA LEU A 653 -5.85 7.40 -58.89
C LEU A 653 -6.43 5.96 -59.03
N SER A 654 -5.62 4.98 -59.46
CA SER A 654 -6.05 3.57 -59.57
C SER A 654 -6.54 2.95 -58.24
N GLY A 655 -6.22 3.53 -57.08
CA GLY A 655 -6.73 3.16 -55.79
C GLY A 655 -7.89 4.05 -55.29
N CYS A 656 -8.43 4.95 -56.10
CA CYS A 656 -9.46 5.91 -55.74
C CYS A 656 -10.68 5.82 -56.69
N PRO A 657 -11.47 4.72 -56.65
CA PRO A 657 -12.48 4.46 -57.67
C PRO A 657 -13.62 5.51 -57.71
N ASP A 658 -13.91 6.16 -56.61
CA ASP A 658 -14.97 7.15 -56.50
C ASP A 658 -14.50 8.60 -56.76
N ALA A 659 -13.24 8.78 -57.14
CA ALA A 659 -12.65 10.10 -57.34
C ALA A 659 -13.16 10.73 -58.66
N LEU A 660 -13.75 11.93 -58.54
CA LEU A 660 -14.13 12.71 -59.71
C LEU A 660 -12.93 13.54 -60.13
N VAL A 661 -12.39 13.30 -61.33
CA VAL A 661 -11.20 13.94 -61.87
C VAL A 661 -11.37 14.39 -63.29
N ARG A 662 -10.56 15.37 -63.69
CA ARG A 662 -10.34 15.75 -65.09
C ARG A 662 -8.92 15.37 -65.50
N PRO A 663 -8.69 14.78 -66.70
CA PRO A 663 -7.35 14.48 -67.20
C PRO A 663 -6.59 15.77 -67.49
N ILE A 664 -5.38 15.89 -66.97
CA ILE A 664 -4.44 16.99 -67.35
C ILE A 664 -3.70 16.58 -68.60
N GLY A 665 -3.30 15.33 -68.72
CA GLY A 665 -2.56 14.79 -69.84
C GLY A 665 -1.32 13.94 -69.42
N HIS A 666 -0.42 13.71 -70.31
CA HIS A 666 0.84 12.99 -70.10
C HIS A 666 1.95 13.98 -69.87
N LEU A 667 2.46 14.05 -68.64
CA LEU A 667 3.52 14.97 -68.28
C LEU A 667 4.88 14.30 -68.48
N MET A 668 5.73 14.86 -69.35
CA MET A 668 7.13 14.53 -69.43
C MET A 668 7.87 15.37 -68.38
N LEU A 669 8.13 14.71 -67.22
CA LEU A 669 8.87 15.37 -66.14
C LEU A 669 10.36 15.37 -66.42
N LYS A 670 11.10 16.40 -66.02
CA LYS A 670 12.55 16.50 -66.19
C LYS A 670 13.26 15.30 -65.58
N GLY A 671 14.10 14.61 -66.39
CA GLY A 671 14.87 13.43 -66.00
C GLY A 671 14.04 12.12 -65.89
N LYS A 672 12.85 12.10 -66.45
CA LYS A 672 12.05 10.89 -66.71
C LYS A 672 12.18 10.50 -68.19
N THR A 673 12.17 9.21 -68.43
CA THR A 673 12.14 8.63 -69.80
C THR A 673 10.73 8.35 -70.29
N GLU A 674 9.79 8.25 -69.37
CA GLU A 674 8.40 7.96 -69.67
C GLU A 674 7.50 9.09 -69.16
N ALA A 675 6.49 9.43 -69.93
CA ALA A 675 5.51 10.41 -69.54
C ALA A 675 4.50 9.81 -68.51
N ILE A 676 4.16 10.59 -67.50
CA ILE A 676 3.25 10.18 -66.46
C ILE A 676 1.90 10.78 -66.72
N GLU A 677 0.86 9.93 -66.79
CA GLU A 677 -0.49 10.36 -66.88
C GLU A 677 -0.98 10.96 -65.57
N VAL A 678 -1.56 12.16 -65.61
CA VAL A 678 -1.95 12.97 -64.42
C VAL A 678 -3.33 13.57 -64.60
N PHE A 679 -3.93 13.84 -63.46
CA PHE A 679 -5.30 14.32 -63.35
C PHE A 679 -5.42 15.43 -62.31
N GLU A 680 -6.46 16.26 -62.47
CA GLU A 680 -6.90 17.26 -61.49
C GLU A 680 -8.14 16.69 -60.77
N PRO A 681 -8.13 16.57 -59.43
CA PRO A 681 -9.33 16.24 -58.69
C PRO A 681 -10.34 17.40 -58.71
N LEU A 682 -11.61 17.09 -58.90
CA LEU A 682 -12.67 18.10 -58.91
C LEU A 682 -13.08 18.47 -57.47
N VAL A 683 -13.12 19.76 -57.20
CA VAL A 683 -13.59 20.34 -55.95
C VAL A 683 -14.92 21.05 -56.22
N ALA A 684 -15.94 20.71 -55.47
CA ALA A 684 -17.33 21.14 -55.72
C ALA A 684 -17.48 22.68 -55.82
N GLU A 685 -16.69 23.46 -55.13
CA GLU A 685 -16.72 24.94 -55.22
C GLU A 685 -16.16 25.46 -56.52
N ARG A 686 -15.17 24.77 -57.13
CA ARG A 686 -14.53 25.15 -58.40
C ARG A 686 -15.38 24.74 -59.60
N GLU A 687 -16.17 23.65 -59.51
CA GLU A 687 -17.10 23.23 -60.56
C GLU A 687 -18.07 24.33 -60.98
N LYS A 688 -18.42 25.26 -60.06
CA LYS A 688 -19.31 26.40 -60.35
C LYS A 688 -18.68 27.45 -61.28
N ARG A 689 -17.37 27.50 -61.37
CA ARG A 689 -16.56 28.50 -62.09
C ARG A 689 -15.78 27.95 -63.29
N TYR A 690 -15.64 26.63 -63.35
CA TYR A 690 -14.90 25.91 -64.38
C TYR A 690 -15.86 25.18 -65.32
N ALA A 691 -15.34 24.76 -66.49
CA ALA A 691 -16.05 23.90 -67.40
C ALA A 691 -16.51 22.61 -66.71
N SER A 692 -17.76 22.21 -66.90
CA SER A 692 -18.24 20.94 -66.40
C SER A 692 -17.35 19.79 -66.88
N ARG A 693 -17.24 18.73 -66.04
CA ARG A 693 -16.46 17.56 -66.44
C ARG A 693 -16.82 17.02 -67.83
N THR A 694 -18.12 17.00 -68.19
CA THR A 694 -18.61 16.51 -69.46
C THR A 694 -18.19 17.41 -70.62
N GLU A 695 -18.34 18.75 -70.53
CA GLU A 695 -17.90 19.71 -71.54
C GLU A 695 -16.37 19.64 -71.74
N TYR A 696 -15.63 19.54 -70.64
CA TYR A 696 -14.16 19.43 -70.73
C TYR A 696 -13.71 18.12 -71.40
N LEU A 697 -14.28 16.97 -71.02
CA LEU A 697 -13.92 15.67 -71.59
C LEU A 697 -14.26 15.62 -73.10
N MET A 698 -15.39 16.21 -73.55
CA MET A 698 -15.71 16.31 -74.96
C MET A 698 -14.63 17.02 -75.79
N ALA A 699 -14.03 18.06 -75.23
CA ALA A 699 -12.96 18.79 -75.90
C ALA A 699 -11.60 18.04 -75.75
N TYR A 700 -11.35 17.42 -74.59
CA TYR A 700 -10.12 16.72 -74.29
C TYR A 700 -9.92 15.47 -75.16
N ASP A 701 -10.97 14.71 -75.38
CA ASP A 701 -10.95 13.49 -76.19
C ASP A 701 -10.55 13.74 -77.64
N GLN A 702 -10.88 14.93 -78.17
CA GLN A 702 -10.47 15.32 -79.52
C GLN A 702 -8.95 15.58 -79.67
N LEU A 703 -8.24 15.85 -78.58
CA LEU A 703 -6.78 16.04 -78.59
C LEU A 703 -6.02 14.80 -79.06
N SER A 704 -6.58 13.61 -78.89
CA SER A 704 -5.96 12.32 -79.19
C SER A 704 -6.40 11.73 -80.55
N VAL A 705 -7.36 12.37 -81.22
CA VAL A 705 -7.89 11.90 -82.54
C VAL A 705 -6.99 12.45 -83.66
N PRO A 706 -6.36 11.60 -84.44
CA PRO A 706 -5.53 12.06 -85.57
C PRO A 706 -6.35 12.86 -86.58
N GLY A 707 -5.96 14.09 -86.84
CA GLY A 707 -6.63 14.99 -87.82
C GLY A 707 -7.69 15.93 -87.22
N GLU A 708 -8.10 15.76 -85.97
CA GLU A 708 -9.13 16.56 -85.30
C GLU A 708 -8.53 17.74 -84.46
N GLY A 709 -7.29 18.09 -84.69
CA GLY A 709 -6.63 19.20 -83.92
C GLY A 709 -7.35 20.57 -84.10
N ASP A 710 -7.97 20.84 -85.21
CA ASP A 710 -8.75 22.08 -85.44
C ASP A 710 -10.08 22.04 -84.71
N LEU A 711 -10.74 20.86 -84.58
CA LEU A 711 -11.92 20.70 -83.76
C LEU A 711 -11.62 20.90 -82.29
N ALA A 712 -10.54 20.28 -81.77
CA ALA A 712 -10.11 20.52 -80.39
C ALA A 712 -9.84 21.99 -80.13
N ARG A 713 -9.17 22.71 -81.07
CA ARG A 713 -8.93 24.14 -80.96
C ARG A 713 -10.22 24.96 -80.88
N ALA A 714 -11.18 24.66 -81.72
CA ALA A 714 -12.49 25.35 -81.73
C ALA A 714 -13.22 25.13 -80.40
N LEU A 715 -13.25 23.88 -79.89
CA LEU A 715 -13.94 23.54 -78.64
C LEU A 715 -13.27 24.24 -77.45
N PHE A 716 -11.92 24.17 -77.30
CA PHE A 716 -11.22 24.88 -76.25
C PHE A 716 -11.32 26.41 -76.34
N SER A 717 -11.42 26.99 -77.53
CA SER A 717 -11.67 28.41 -77.69
C SER A 717 -13.03 28.85 -77.16
N VAL A 718 -14.07 28.04 -77.44
CA VAL A 718 -15.41 28.28 -76.91
C VAL A 718 -15.42 28.12 -75.38
N LEU A 719 -14.77 27.06 -74.84
CA LEU A 719 -14.69 26.87 -73.39
C LEU A 719 -13.89 28.00 -72.70
N ALA A 720 -12.79 28.46 -73.27
CA ALA A 720 -11.98 29.56 -72.74
C ALA A 720 -12.77 30.89 -72.69
N SER A 721 -13.60 31.14 -73.66
CA SER A 721 -14.50 32.31 -73.65
C SER A 721 -15.58 32.23 -72.60
N ARG A 722 -16.08 31.03 -72.32
CA ARG A 722 -17.14 30.79 -71.34
C ARG A 722 -16.64 30.61 -69.92
N TYR A 723 -15.44 30.05 -69.76
CA TYR A 723 -14.82 29.76 -68.49
C TYR A 723 -13.41 30.32 -68.38
N PRO A 724 -13.24 31.66 -68.38
CA PRO A 724 -11.94 32.32 -68.48
C PRO A 724 -11.02 32.07 -67.27
N LEU A 725 -11.57 31.58 -66.19
CA LEU A 725 -10.83 31.28 -64.95
C LEU A 725 -10.41 29.80 -64.83
N ASP A 726 -10.85 28.94 -65.80
CA ASP A 726 -10.48 27.54 -65.77
C ASP A 726 -9.04 27.32 -66.25
N PRO A 727 -8.13 26.85 -65.37
CA PRO A 727 -6.71 26.73 -65.72
C PRO A 727 -6.45 25.70 -66.83
N LEU A 728 -7.13 24.55 -66.82
CA LEU A 728 -6.93 23.51 -67.81
C LEU A 728 -7.46 23.89 -69.19
N VAL A 729 -8.62 24.54 -69.24
CA VAL A 729 -9.17 25.11 -70.47
C VAL A 729 -8.20 26.11 -71.06
N ASN A 730 -7.69 27.05 -70.24
CA ASN A 730 -6.72 28.04 -70.67
C ASN A 730 -5.36 27.45 -71.03
N LEU A 731 -4.95 26.38 -70.43
CA LEU A 731 -3.71 25.65 -70.77
C LEU A 731 -3.84 25.11 -72.20
N TYR A 732 -4.88 24.36 -72.49
CA TYR A 732 -5.07 23.73 -73.79
C TYR A 732 -5.40 24.77 -74.88
N HIS A 733 -6.20 25.78 -74.61
CA HIS A 733 -6.44 26.88 -75.53
C HIS A 733 -5.12 27.51 -76.00
N ARG A 734 -4.25 27.91 -75.07
CA ARG A 734 -2.91 28.51 -75.39
C ARG A 734 -2.02 27.57 -76.13
N ARG A 735 -2.00 26.26 -75.84
CA ARG A 735 -1.19 25.24 -76.53
C ARG A 735 -1.63 25.04 -77.96
N LEU A 736 -2.94 24.92 -78.19
CA LEU A 736 -3.54 24.73 -79.50
C LEU A 736 -3.35 25.96 -80.38
N GLU A 737 -3.36 27.15 -79.82
CA GLU A 737 -3.06 28.40 -80.52
C GLU A 737 -1.57 28.47 -80.99
N ARG A 738 -0.69 27.84 -80.22
CA ARG A 738 0.75 27.70 -80.58
C ARG A 738 1.04 26.55 -81.53
N GLY A 739 0.02 25.81 -81.93
CA GLY A 739 0.18 24.63 -82.79
C GLY A 739 0.71 23.39 -82.07
N GLU A 740 0.61 23.35 -80.71
CA GLU A 740 0.99 22.20 -79.90
C GLU A 740 -0.22 21.29 -79.71
N TYR A 741 -0.29 20.27 -80.57
CA TYR A 741 -1.42 19.32 -80.56
C TYR A 741 -1.13 18.13 -79.67
N GLY A 742 -2.19 17.46 -79.21
CA GLY A 742 -2.12 16.26 -78.39
C GLY A 742 -2.06 16.56 -76.90
N ASN A 743 -2.08 15.48 -76.11
CA ASN A 743 -2.17 15.51 -74.64
C ASN A 743 -0.80 15.32 -73.96
N LEU A 744 0.30 15.25 -74.72
CA LEU A 744 1.67 15.22 -74.16
C LEU A 744 2.10 16.65 -73.84
N ILE A 745 2.50 16.87 -72.58
CA ILE A 745 2.96 18.16 -72.10
C ILE A 745 4.41 18.05 -71.67
N LEU A 746 5.28 18.79 -72.34
CA LEU A 746 6.69 18.89 -71.98
C LEU A 746 6.88 19.94 -70.91
N MET A 747 7.34 19.54 -69.73
CA MET A 747 7.57 20.48 -68.64
C MET A 747 8.91 21.21 -68.87
N ALA A 748 8.85 22.52 -69.03
CA ALA A 748 10.01 23.37 -69.15
C ALA A 748 10.82 23.43 -67.84
N GLU A 749 12.06 23.95 -67.90
CA GLU A 749 12.87 24.11 -66.69
C GLU A 749 12.20 24.96 -65.61
N LYS A 750 12.60 24.68 -64.32
CA LYS A 750 12.07 25.38 -63.13
C LYS A 750 11.91 26.89 -63.23
#